data_936dbba809be5291cff4b5502c72e1cb
#
_entry.id   936dbba809be5291cff4b5502c72e1cb
#
_cell.length_a   1.000
_cell.length_b   1.000
_cell.length_c   1.000
_cell.angle_alpha   90.00
_cell.angle_beta   90.00
_cell.angle_gamma   90.00
#
_symmetry.space_group_name_H-M   'P 1'
#
loop_
_entity.id
_entity.type
_entity.pdbx_description
1 polymer ?
#
loop_
_entity_poly.entity_id
_entity_poly.type
_entity_poly.pdbx_seq_one_letter_code
_entity_poly.pdbx_strand_id
1 'polypeptide(L)'
;MSKGIPGKIPRETFLNFAHNRSFALKQCESMPVDYILLLDADMIFQLGTGVTAVEFKRGLTHDAYHMFQGTDTFYYKNARLVKNRIGASYWGVTHEYLKTPQGCAYGLIEKSRAFINDIGDGGSKADKFERDIRLLLKGLEDNPNNDRYTFYLANSYRDHGDHDLAIEYYKKRIEIGGWQEEVWHSHYSIGKCYKAKGDMVSAVHWWMEAYQYFPKRVENLYEIITHYRQIGKNQIAYMYYIMALKQTLLNPNPDYLFLQRDIYDYKLDYEFSIIGYYCNIDNYDMTRICTKVLNCKNTEWNIVRNVMSNYKFYSKKLADYSVEFPEELRGVLLNVGKDLVAGEPDGSFFVGSTPSLAIVGDELVVNVRYVNYRINDRGGYENQEHIATKNVIARFNLDTYERISEDFMWYDAEVDNLYVGLEDVRVFYSGRQNKLLYNANRGLGSHNIKVEHGEAFMRHEAFMRHEAFMRHEVLARHENPSSGLVTMEGQKDVEKNWVMFEDAAGNLKIVYNWNDLVIGDCTPFSGESSNSSAYSSLRNCQNLDGGYTFKKTHTIKTPAIFKYFRGSTNGILIGDEIWFICHVVSYEERRYYYHSIFTLDATTYEVRRFTPLLTFEGYKVEYTLGFVYREDENELVKSANESGGTRFIVESESDGTFWIGYSKMDNSTHYMAIRKSVVEGLM
;
A
#
# COMPACT_ATOMS: atom_id res chain seq x y z
N MET A 1 8.72 39.51 10.89
CA MET A 1 9.88 39.95 10.12
C MET A 1 11.20 39.29 10.53
N SER A 2 11.24 38.48 11.55
CA SER A 2 12.45 37.76 12.01
C SER A 2 13.06 36.80 10.97
N LYS A 3 12.34 36.51 9.87
CA LYS A 3 12.77 35.63 8.75
C LYS A 3 13.08 36.40 7.46
N GLY A 4 13.28 37.74 7.51
CA GLY A 4 13.65 38.55 6.33
C GLY A 4 12.55 38.66 5.26
N ILE A 5 11.30 38.35 5.56
CA ILE A 5 10.18 38.49 4.61
C ILE A 5 9.89 39.99 4.46
N PRO A 6 10.00 40.55 3.25
CA PRO A 6 9.70 41.97 3.04
C PRO A 6 8.19 42.24 3.22
N GLY A 7 7.84 43.30 3.92
CA GLY A 7 6.44 43.65 4.13
C GLY A 7 6.22 44.76 5.14
N LYS A 8 5.00 45.23 5.22
CA LYS A 8 4.53 46.17 6.25
C LYS A 8 3.80 45.40 7.34
N ILE A 9 4.00 45.76 8.60
CA ILE A 9 3.23 45.28 9.74
C ILE A 9 2.35 46.44 10.22
N PRO A 10 1.11 46.55 9.72
CA PRO A 10 0.19 47.55 10.25
C PRO A 10 -0.21 47.18 11.68
N ARG A 11 -0.27 48.15 12.56
CA ARG A 11 -0.73 47.99 13.94
C ARG A 11 -2.13 48.56 14.06
N GLU A 12 -3.04 47.74 14.57
CA GLU A 12 -4.44 48.09 14.83
C GLU A 12 -4.86 47.44 16.14
N THR A 13 -5.72 48.16 16.91
CA THR A 13 -6.31 47.55 18.11
C THR A 13 -7.22 46.40 17.73
N PHE A 14 -7.09 45.28 18.43
CA PHE A 14 -7.97 44.15 18.19
C PHE A 14 -9.39 44.47 18.68
N LEU A 15 -10.36 44.58 17.77
CA LEU A 15 -11.79 44.71 18.07
C LEU A 15 -12.51 43.36 17.88
N ASN A 16 -12.38 42.79 16.70
CA ASN A 16 -12.84 41.46 16.33
C ASN A 16 -12.13 41.04 15.06
N PHE A 17 -12.28 39.77 14.67
CA PHE A 17 -11.54 39.22 13.52
C PHE A 17 -11.90 39.92 12.20
N ALA A 18 -13.18 40.18 11.92
CA ALA A 18 -13.58 40.84 10.68
C ALA A 18 -12.99 42.26 10.55
N HIS A 19 -13.02 43.04 11.64
CA HIS A 19 -12.44 44.38 11.66
C HIS A 19 -10.96 44.33 11.33
N ASN A 20 -10.20 43.54 12.06
CA ASN A 20 -8.73 43.49 11.91
C ASN A 20 -8.31 42.92 10.58
N ARG A 21 -9.00 41.89 10.05
CA ARG A 21 -8.72 41.36 8.71
C ARG A 21 -9.11 42.33 7.60
N SER A 22 -10.22 43.04 7.73
CA SER A 22 -10.62 44.09 6.79
C SER A 22 -9.63 45.26 6.79
N PHE A 23 -9.12 45.65 7.96
CA PHE A 23 -8.06 46.62 8.06
C PHE A 23 -6.79 46.19 7.32
N ALA A 24 -6.34 44.92 7.54
CA ALA A 24 -5.17 44.36 6.86
C ALA A 24 -5.38 44.31 5.33
N LEU A 25 -6.58 43.89 4.88
CA LEU A 25 -6.93 43.82 3.45
C LEU A 25 -6.86 45.23 2.80
N LYS A 26 -7.39 46.26 3.48
CA LYS A 26 -7.37 47.62 3.01
C LYS A 26 -5.95 48.17 2.84
N GLN A 27 -4.98 47.76 3.67
CA GLN A 27 -3.57 48.15 3.50
C GLN A 27 -2.98 47.63 2.20
N CYS A 28 -3.50 46.51 1.65
CA CYS A 28 -3.02 45.95 0.38
C CYS A 28 -3.48 46.77 -0.85
N GLU A 29 -4.49 47.63 -0.73
CA GLU A 29 -4.99 48.44 -1.85
C GLU A 29 -3.92 49.39 -2.43
N SER A 30 -2.98 49.84 -1.59
CA SER A 30 -1.86 50.70 -2.02
C SER A 30 -0.73 49.94 -2.70
N MET A 31 -0.78 48.60 -2.70
CA MET A 31 0.30 47.76 -3.27
C MET A 31 0.11 47.55 -4.77
N PRO A 32 1.18 47.47 -5.58
CA PRO A 32 1.13 47.20 -7.01
C PRO A 32 0.95 45.69 -7.30
N VAL A 33 -0.15 45.12 -6.83
CA VAL A 33 -0.49 43.73 -7.01
C VAL A 33 -1.92 43.58 -7.55
N ASP A 34 -2.16 42.55 -8.38
CA ASP A 34 -3.46 42.27 -8.99
C ASP A 34 -4.35 41.46 -8.08
N TYR A 35 -3.77 40.50 -7.34
CA TYR A 35 -4.49 39.59 -6.46
C TYR A 35 -3.84 39.54 -5.07
N ILE A 36 -4.66 39.28 -4.06
CA ILE A 36 -4.26 39.11 -2.67
C ILE A 36 -4.61 37.69 -2.24
N LEU A 37 -3.61 36.94 -1.76
CA LEU A 37 -3.79 35.62 -1.15
C LEU A 37 -3.99 35.80 0.37
N LEU A 38 -5.10 35.30 0.88
CA LEU A 38 -5.53 35.43 2.28
C LEU A 38 -5.13 34.19 3.07
N LEU A 39 -4.01 34.29 3.83
CA LEU A 39 -3.47 33.18 4.63
C LEU A 39 -3.40 33.57 6.11
N ASP A 40 -3.68 32.62 6.98
CA ASP A 40 -3.33 32.70 8.39
C ASP A 40 -1.87 32.28 8.61
N ALA A 41 -1.28 32.66 9.73
CA ALA A 41 0.15 32.45 9.98
C ALA A 41 0.55 30.96 10.11
N ASP A 42 -0.41 30.10 10.38
CA ASP A 42 -0.30 28.66 10.54
C ASP A 42 -0.77 27.86 9.28
N MET A 43 -0.86 28.54 8.14
CA MET A 43 -1.24 27.96 6.86
C MET A 43 -0.10 27.97 5.87
N ILE A 44 0.02 26.88 5.10
CA ILE A 44 0.99 26.74 4.01
C ILE A 44 0.28 26.65 2.67
N PHE A 45 0.55 27.57 1.77
CA PHE A 45 0.10 27.50 0.39
C PHE A 45 1.02 26.57 -0.42
N GLN A 46 0.43 25.60 -1.10
CA GLN A 46 1.12 24.59 -1.90
C GLN A 46 0.56 24.57 -3.33
N LEU A 47 1.44 24.61 -4.33
CA LEU A 47 1.08 24.36 -5.71
C LEU A 47 1.00 22.84 -5.97
N GLY A 48 0.11 22.43 -6.85
CA GLY A 48 -0.01 21.05 -7.28
C GLY A 48 1.25 20.55 -8.00
N THR A 49 1.43 19.24 -8.04
CA THR A 49 2.56 18.61 -8.73
C THR A 49 2.59 19.02 -10.19
N GLY A 50 3.73 19.55 -10.65
CA GLY A 50 3.91 20.03 -12.03
C GLY A 50 3.32 21.41 -12.33
N VAL A 51 2.63 22.07 -11.38
CA VAL A 51 2.09 23.42 -11.58
C VAL A 51 3.14 24.47 -11.21
N THR A 52 3.49 25.33 -12.17
CA THR A 52 4.40 26.43 -11.93
C THR A 52 3.66 27.67 -11.40
N ALA A 53 4.35 28.52 -10.62
CA ALA A 53 3.78 29.77 -10.12
C ALA A 53 3.33 30.72 -11.27
N VAL A 54 4.02 30.66 -12.41
CA VAL A 54 3.68 31.48 -13.59
C VAL A 54 2.36 31.02 -14.21
N GLU A 55 2.20 29.70 -14.41
CA GLU A 55 0.97 29.11 -14.94
C GLU A 55 -0.21 29.31 -13.99
N PHE A 56 0.03 29.16 -12.69
CA PHE A 56 -0.98 29.45 -11.68
C PHE A 56 -1.49 30.87 -11.80
N LYS A 57 -0.60 31.87 -11.82
CA LYS A 57 -0.97 33.29 -11.89
C LYS A 57 -1.67 33.65 -13.22
N ARG A 58 -1.21 33.13 -14.36
CA ARG A 58 -1.82 33.37 -15.68
C ARG A 58 -3.26 32.85 -15.77
N GLY A 59 -3.60 31.82 -15.02
CA GLY A 59 -4.95 31.26 -14.98
C GLY A 59 -5.97 32.05 -14.15
N LEU A 60 -5.57 33.15 -13.52
CA LEU A 60 -6.45 33.97 -12.67
C LEU A 60 -7.20 34.99 -13.52
N THR A 61 -8.51 34.79 -13.71
CA THR A 61 -9.39 35.63 -14.55
C THR A 61 -10.62 36.17 -13.81
N HIS A 62 -11.00 35.57 -12.67
CA HIS A 62 -12.18 35.93 -11.87
C HIS A 62 -11.83 36.95 -10.79
N ASP A 63 -12.84 37.58 -10.19
CA ASP A 63 -12.66 38.59 -9.14
C ASP A 63 -12.27 37.98 -7.80
N ALA A 64 -12.77 36.77 -7.50
CA ALA A 64 -12.39 36.01 -6.32
C ALA A 64 -12.34 34.51 -6.65
N TYR A 65 -11.63 33.73 -5.79
CA TYR A 65 -11.53 32.29 -5.93
C TYR A 65 -11.75 31.57 -4.61
N HIS A 66 -12.57 30.54 -4.66
CA HIS A 66 -12.57 29.50 -3.65
C HIS A 66 -11.37 28.58 -3.83
N MET A 67 -10.74 28.22 -2.73
CA MET A 67 -9.64 27.26 -2.66
C MET A 67 -9.93 26.23 -1.59
N PHE A 68 -9.43 25.01 -1.79
CA PHE A 68 -9.48 23.99 -0.75
C PHE A 68 -8.42 24.24 0.31
N GLN A 69 -8.84 24.14 1.58
CA GLN A 69 -7.96 24.27 2.74
C GLN A 69 -8.29 23.23 3.81
N GLY A 70 -7.29 22.86 4.60
CA GLY A 70 -7.40 21.88 5.69
C GLY A 70 -6.27 20.88 5.68
N THR A 71 -6.57 19.63 5.98
CA THR A 71 -5.66 18.49 5.95
C THR A 71 -5.97 17.57 4.77
N ASP A 72 -5.23 16.49 4.59
CA ASP A 72 -5.53 15.51 3.53
C ASP A 72 -6.86 14.78 3.73
N THR A 73 -7.31 14.61 4.97
CA THR A 73 -8.53 13.87 5.33
C THR A 73 -9.71 14.74 5.69
N PHE A 74 -9.45 16.01 6.05
CA PHE A 74 -10.46 16.99 6.41
C PHE A 74 -10.15 18.32 5.74
N TYR A 75 -10.90 18.67 4.71
CA TYR A 75 -10.73 19.92 3.97
C TYR A 75 -12.07 20.44 3.46
N TYR A 76 -12.12 21.73 3.24
CA TYR A 76 -13.30 22.45 2.76
C TYR A 76 -12.89 23.62 1.88
N LYS A 77 -13.87 24.19 1.15
CA LYS A 77 -13.69 25.37 0.31
C LYS A 77 -13.84 26.64 1.11
N ASN A 78 -12.94 27.61 0.87
CA ASN A 78 -13.06 28.97 1.39
C ASN A 78 -12.56 29.98 0.36
N ALA A 79 -13.10 31.20 0.40
CA ALA A 79 -12.61 32.30 -0.44
C ALA A 79 -11.23 32.75 0.10
N ARG A 80 -10.17 32.43 -0.64
CA ARG A 80 -8.78 32.66 -0.20
C ARG A 80 -7.94 33.49 -1.16
N LEU A 81 -8.43 33.74 -2.36
CA LEU A 81 -7.76 34.60 -3.33
C LEU A 81 -8.76 35.65 -3.83
N VAL A 82 -8.38 36.91 -3.82
CA VAL A 82 -9.25 38.02 -4.20
C VAL A 82 -8.50 39.05 -5.01
N LYS A 83 -9.11 39.58 -6.06
CA LYS A 83 -8.57 40.68 -6.83
C LYS A 83 -8.46 41.95 -5.98
N ASN A 84 -7.32 42.64 -6.12
CA ASN A 84 -7.08 43.85 -5.33
C ASN A 84 -8.05 44.99 -5.72
N ARG A 85 -8.44 45.80 -4.79
CA ARG A 85 -9.27 47.02 -4.99
C ARG A 85 -10.71 46.77 -5.45
N ILE A 86 -11.25 45.58 -5.28
CA ILE A 86 -12.67 45.30 -5.64
C ILE A 86 -13.66 45.74 -4.53
N GLY A 87 -13.19 46.28 -3.42
CA GLY A 87 -14.04 46.67 -2.29
C GLY A 87 -14.49 45.48 -1.41
N ALA A 88 -13.69 44.42 -1.36
CA ALA A 88 -13.94 43.29 -0.49
C ALA A 88 -13.66 43.64 0.97
N SER A 89 -14.38 43.04 1.89
CA SER A 89 -14.22 43.19 3.35
C SER A 89 -14.57 41.90 4.06
N TYR A 90 -14.14 41.72 5.31
CA TYR A 90 -14.56 40.61 6.13
C TYR A 90 -15.81 40.95 6.95
N TRP A 91 -16.67 39.97 7.16
CA TRP A 91 -17.86 40.04 7.98
C TRP A 91 -17.88 38.92 9.00
N GLY A 92 -18.29 39.23 10.24
CA GLY A 92 -18.41 38.31 11.36
C GLY A 92 -17.43 38.59 12.49
N VAL A 93 -17.90 38.55 13.75
CA VAL A 93 -17.08 38.85 14.94
C VAL A 93 -15.95 37.83 15.16
N THR A 94 -16.24 36.58 14.85
CA THR A 94 -15.32 35.45 14.69
C THR A 94 -15.89 34.52 13.63
N HIS A 95 -15.10 33.51 13.15
CA HIS A 95 -15.47 32.67 11.99
C HIS A 95 -15.94 33.53 10.80
N GLU A 96 -15.23 34.60 10.59
CA GLU A 96 -15.49 35.60 9.57
C GLU A 96 -15.30 35.03 8.15
N TYR A 97 -16.02 35.59 7.22
CA TYR A 97 -15.91 35.28 5.80
C TYR A 97 -15.68 36.53 4.96
N LEU A 98 -15.09 36.33 3.79
CA LEU A 98 -14.86 37.40 2.83
C LEU A 98 -16.20 37.78 2.17
N LYS A 99 -16.64 39.02 2.35
CA LYS A 99 -17.77 39.61 1.65
C LYS A 99 -17.26 40.43 0.48
N THR A 100 -17.70 40.11 -0.72
CA THR A 100 -17.41 40.86 -1.95
C THR A 100 -18.63 41.67 -2.38
N PRO A 101 -18.44 42.72 -3.20
CA PRO A 101 -19.55 43.44 -3.81
C PRO A 101 -20.43 42.52 -4.63
N GLN A 102 -21.70 42.95 -4.81
CA GLN A 102 -22.65 42.23 -5.64
C GLN A 102 -22.17 42.17 -7.09
N GLY A 103 -22.27 41.01 -7.74
CA GLY A 103 -21.87 40.80 -9.14
C GLY A 103 -20.44 40.37 -9.31
N CYS A 104 -19.62 40.21 -8.25
CA CYS A 104 -18.29 39.64 -8.35
C CYS A 104 -18.32 38.19 -8.86
N ALA A 105 -17.48 37.90 -9.85
CA ALA A 105 -17.34 36.57 -10.40
C ALA A 105 -16.41 35.70 -9.54
N TYR A 106 -16.89 34.52 -9.15
CA TYR A 106 -16.12 33.54 -8.36
C TYR A 106 -15.65 32.39 -9.24
N GLY A 107 -14.35 32.07 -9.15
CA GLY A 107 -13.77 30.86 -9.68
C GLY A 107 -13.49 29.82 -8.59
N LEU A 108 -13.23 28.58 -9.00
CA LEU A 108 -12.73 27.52 -8.13
C LEU A 108 -11.31 27.12 -8.53
N ILE A 109 -10.42 27.03 -7.57
CA ILE A 109 -9.09 26.44 -7.77
C ILE A 109 -9.14 25.02 -7.21
N GLU A 110 -9.03 24.05 -8.11
CA GLU A 110 -9.06 22.63 -7.76
C GLU A 110 -7.88 22.24 -6.85
N LYS A 111 -8.10 21.26 -5.96
CA LYS A 111 -7.07 20.76 -5.02
C LYS A 111 -5.81 20.28 -5.75
N SER A 112 -5.94 19.69 -6.92
CA SER A 112 -4.81 19.27 -7.77
C SER A 112 -3.96 20.43 -8.30
N ARG A 113 -4.53 21.64 -8.39
CA ARG A 113 -3.83 22.84 -8.89
C ARG A 113 -3.19 23.64 -7.77
N ALA A 114 -3.85 23.81 -6.63
CA ALA A 114 -3.29 24.38 -5.42
C ALA A 114 -4.12 23.99 -4.18
N PHE A 115 -3.44 23.90 -3.04
CA PHE A 115 -4.03 23.54 -1.75
C PHE A 115 -3.46 24.41 -0.64
N ILE A 116 -4.26 24.73 0.36
CA ILE A 116 -3.81 25.40 1.58
C ILE A 116 -3.81 24.39 2.71
N ASN A 117 -2.61 23.97 3.12
CA ASN A 117 -2.43 23.07 4.25
C ASN A 117 -2.49 23.86 5.56
N ASP A 118 -3.47 23.52 6.41
CA ASP A 118 -3.64 24.11 7.74
C ASP A 118 -2.89 23.24 8.75
N ILE A 119 -1.76 23.76 9.25
CA ILE A 119 -0.91 23.06 10.23
C ILE A 119 -1.52 23.14 11.62
N GLY A 120 -2.29 24.19 11.90
CA GLY A 120 -3.00 24.36 13.15
C GLY A 120 -2.10 24.56 14.39
N ASP A 121 -0.85 25.02 14.21
CA ASP A 121 0.13 25.26 15.30
C ASP A 121 0.10 26.71 15.84
N GLY A 122 -0.85 27.52 15.38
CA GLY A 122 -1.01 28.93 15.77
C GLY A 122 -1.20 29.13 17.27
N GLY A 123 -0.54 30.15 17.84
CA GLY A 123 -0.40 30.39 19.27
C GLY A 123 -1.63 30.89 20.04
N SER A 124 -2.83 30.96 19.41
CA SER A 124 -4.05 31.54 20.03
C SER A 124 -4.99 30.49 20.66
N LYS A 125 -4.44 29.39 21.23
CA LYS A 125 -5.26 28.22 21.60
C LYS A 125 -5.76 28.19 23.05
N ALA A 126 -5.05 28.80 24.01
CA ALA A 126 -5.38 28.63 25.43
C ALA A 126 -6.79 29.12 25.81
N ASP A 127 -7.21 30.28 25.28
CA ASP A 127 -8.52 30.88 25.61
C ASP A 127 -9.44 30.99 24.38
N LYS A 128 -9.24 30.12 23.39
CA LYS A 128 -9.94 30.25 22.10
C LYS A 128 -11.45 30.18 22.24
N PHE A 129 -11.96 29.15 22.91
CA PHE A 129 -13.41 28.91 23.00
C PHE A 129 -14.10 29.97 23.87
N GLU A 130 -13.51 30.34 24.99
CA GLU A 130 -14.06 31.40 25.85
C GLU A 130 -14.10 32.76 25.13
N ARG A 131 -13.03 33.10 24.40
CA ARG A 131 -13.02 34.32 23.59
C ARG A 131 -14.08 34.29 22.50
N ASP A 132 -14.23 33.20 21.78
CA ASP A 132 -15.17 33.06 20.68
C ASP A 132 -16.60 33.08 21.22
N ILE A 133 -16.90 32.44 22.35
CA ILE A 133 -18.20 32.54 23.06
C ILE A 133 -18.51 34.00 23.40
N ARG A 134 -17.57 34.73 24.02
CA ARG A 134 -17.78 36.13 24.40
C ARG A 134 -18.05 37.03 23.19
N LEU A 135 -17.29 36.85 22.09
CA LEU A 135 -17.49 37.65 20.88
C LEU A 135 -18.81 37.33 20.19
N LEU A 136 -19.24 36.07 20.17
CA LEU A 136 -20.49 35.65 19.54
C LEU A 136 -21.70 36.07 20.35
N LEU A 137 -21.67 35.98 21.68
CA LEU A 137 -22.72 36.49 22.55
C LEU A 137 -22.93 38.01 22.32
N LYS A 138 -21.85 38.79 22.28
CA LYS A 138 -21.91 40.20 21.97
C LYS A 138 -22.45 40.46 20.56
N GLY A 139 -22.04 39.63 19.56
CA GLY A 139 -22.58 39.73 18.21
C GLY A 139 -24.08 39.44 18.12
N LEU A 140 -24.59 38.53 18.97
CA LEU A 140 -26.01 38.22 19.06
C LEU A 140 -26.81 39.28 19.82
N GLU A 141 -26.22 40.05 20.76
CA GLU A 141 -26.85 41.25 21.33
C GLU A 141 -27.16 42.29 20.23
N ASP A 142 -26.20 42.48 19.29
CA ASP A 142 -26.37 43.40 18.16
C ASP A 142 -27.30 42.81 17.05
N ASN A 143 -27.31 41.49 16.87
CA ASN A 143 -28.10 40.76 15.85
C ASN A 143 -28.71 39.49 16.41
N PRO A 144 -29.83 39.54 17.16
CA PRO A 144 -30.36 38.41 17.94
C PRO A 144 -30.74 37.16 17.12
N ASN A 145 -31.12 37.31 15.86
CA ASN A 145 -31.53 36.22 14.97
C ASN A 145 -30.47 35.86 13.93
N ASN A 146 -29.20 36.18 14.22
CA ASN A 146 -28.12 35.82 13.29
C ASN A 146 -27.88 34.33 13.32
N ASP A 147 -28.20 33.64 12.21
CA ASP A 147 -28.08 32.20 12.04
C ASP A 147 -26.65 31.71 12.20
N ARG A 148 -25.68 32.41 11.58
CA ARG A 148 -24.25 32.06 11.63
C ARG A 148 -23.67 32.23 13.04
N TYR A 149 -23.97 33.33 13.74
CA TYR A 149 -23.50 33.54 15.12
C TYR A 149 -24.08 32.48 16.06
N THR A 150 -25.37 32.15 15.92
CA THR A 150 -26.03 31.09 16.69
C THR A 150 -25.35 29.74 16.46
N PHE A 151 -25.01 29.41 15.19
CA PHE A 151 -24.32 28.17 14.84
C PHE A 151 -22.92 28.06 15.44
N TYR A 152 -22.09 29.09 15.27
CA TYR A 152 -20.74 29.08 15.79
C TYR A 152 -20.66 29.21 17.31
N LEU A 153 -21.63 29.85 17.95
CA LEU A 153 -21.77 29.87 19.41
C LEU A 153 -22.08 28.47 19.95
N ALA A 154 -22.96 27.72 19.29
CA ALA A 154 -23.23 26.32 19.62
C ALA A 154 -22.00 25.44 19.47
N ASN A 155 -21.24 25.63 18.38
CA ASN A 155 -19.96 24.92 18.17
C ASN A 155 -18.95 25.26 19.27
N SER A 156 -18.80 26.54 19.65
CA SER A 156 -17.87 26.98 20.69
C SER A 156 -18.21 26.40 22.06
N TYR A 157 -19.50 26.34 22.43
CA TYR A 157 -19.97 25.68 23.64
C TYR A 157 -19.69 24.19 23.64
N ARG A 158 -19.94 23.50 22.51
CA ARG A 158 -19.64 22.08 22.37
C ARG A 158 -18.15 21.81 22.58
N ASP A 159 -17.29 22.58 21.92
CA ASP A 159 -15.84 22.41 21.95
C ASP A 159 -15.23 22.86 23.28
N HIS A 160 -15.89 23.73 24.02
CA HIS A 160 -15.59 24.08 25.41
C HIS A 160 -16.01 22.99 26.40
N GLY A 161 -17.00 22.13 26.03
CA GLY A 161 -17.54 21.08 26.88
C GLY A 161 -18.87 21.40 27.53
N ASP A 162 -19.46 22.59 27.29
CA ASP A 162 -20.77 23.02 27.77
C ASP A 162 -21.90 22.44 26.92
N HIS A 163 -22.03 21.11 26.96
CA HIS A 163 -22.95 20.38 26.09
C HIS A 163 -24.40 20.80 26.17
N ASP A 164 -24.88 21.21 27.35
CA ASP A 164 -26.28 21.66 27.52
C ASP A 164 -26.54 22.97 26.79
N LEU A 165 -25.66 23.96 26.94
CA LEU A 165 -25.72 25.21 26.19
C LEU A 165 -25.54 24.98 24.68
N ALA A 166 -24.62 24.10 24.28
CA ALA A 166 -24.45 23.73 22.89
C ALA A 166 -25.76 23.20 22.28
N ILE A 167 -26.44 22.27 22.97
CA ILE A 167 -27.73 21.71 22.54
C ILE A 167 -28.79 22.80 22.42
N GLU A 168 -28.86 23.72 23.38
CA GLU A 168 -29.81 24.84 23.35
C GLU A 168 -29.61 25.72 22.10
N TYR A 169 -28.36 26.13 21.84
CA TYR A 169 -28.08 27.01 20.70
C TYR A 169 -28.17 26.28 19.36
N TYR A 170 -27.87 24.98 19.28
CA TYR A 170 -28.11 24.19 18.07
C TYR A 170 -29.60 24.08 17.77
N LYS A 171 -30.47 23.90 18.79
CA LYS A 171 -31.92 23.91 18.61
C LYS A 171 -32.40 25.26 18.08
N LYS A 172 -31.93 26.36 18.64
CA LYS A 172 -32.21 27.72 18.12
C LYS A 172 -31.76 27.87 16.67
N ARG A 173 -30.56 27.30 16.32
CA ARG A 173 -30.08 27.33 14.94
C ARG A 173 -30.98 26.57 13.98
N ILE A 174 -31.52 25.44 14.40
CA ILE A 174 -32.47 24.62 13.61
C ILE A 174 -33.76 25.41 13.39
N GLU A 175 -34.30 26.07 14.44
CA GLU A 175 -35.50 26.88 14.37
C GLU A 175 -35.36 28.09 13.42
N ILE A 176 -34.20 28.74 13.39
CA ILE A 176 -33.91 29.85 12.47
C ILE A 176 -33.93 29.36 11.01
N GLY A 177 -33.53 28.10 10.76
CA GLY A 177 -33.45 27.55 9.40
C GLY A 177 -32.33 28.17 8.56
N GLY A 178 -32.53 28.26 7.25
CA GLY A 178 -31.54 28.85 6.33
C GLY A 178 -30.64 27.80 5.70
N TRP A 179 -29.30 27.99 5.77
CA TRP A 179 -28.37 27.11 5.06
C TRP A 179 -28.45 25.66 5.53
N GLN A 180 -28.87 24.77 4.62
CA GLN A 180 -29.17 23.37 4.89
C GLN A 180 -28.04 22.64 5.57
N GLU A 181 -26.78 22.90 5.18
CA GLU A 181 -25.62 22.18 5.72
C GLU A 181 -25.32 22.54 7.19
N GLU A 182 -25.49 23.81 7.58
CA GLU A 182 -25.36 24.21 8.98
C GLU A 182 -26.52 23.65 9.83
N VAL A 183 -27.75 23.62 9.30
CA VAL A 183 -28.92 23.04 10.00
C VAL A 183 -28.72 21.54 10.19
N TRP A 184 -28.28 20.81 9.14
CA TRP A 184 -27.94 19.39 9.25
C TRP A 184 -26.85 19.16 10.30
N HIS A 185 -25.78 19.97 10.23
CA HIS A 185 -24.66 19.86 11.17
C HIS A 185 -25.08 20.14 12.61
N SER A 186 -26.10 20.98 12.83
CA SER A 186 -26.67 21.22 14.14
C SER A 186 -27.39 19.99 14.69
N HIS A 187 -28.24 19.32 13.89
CA HIS A 187 -28.83 18.03 14.26
C HIS A 187 -27.78 16.98 14.61
N TYR A 188 -26.77 16.83 13.75
CA TYR A 188 -25.66 15.91 13.94
C TYR A 188 -24.89 16.19 15.23
N SER A 189 -24.59 17.46 15.51
CA SER A 189 -23.82 17.88 16.68
C SER A 189 -24.61 17.76 17.99
N ILE A 190 -25.93 17.94 17.99
CA ILE A 190 -26.79 17.63 19.16
C ILE A 190 -26.62 16.14 19.53
N GLY A 191 -26.64 15.23 18.54
CA GLY A 191 -26.39 13.82 18.78
C GLY A 191 -25.00 13.56 19.39
N LYS A 192 -23.97 14.27 18.93
CA LYS A 192 -22.61 14.19 19.52
C LYS A 192 -22.56 14.69 20.95
N CYS A 193 -23.27 15.77 21.27
CA CYS A 193 -23.37 16.28 22.64
C CYS A 193 -24.04 15.26 23.57
N TYR A 194 -25.14 14.62 23.15
CA TYR A 194 -25.79 13.57 23.92
C TYR A 194 -24.92 12.35 24.11
N LYS A 195 -24.18 11.94 23.07
CA LYS A 195 -23.17 10.85 23.18
C LYS A 195 -22.10 11.20 24.22
N ALA A 196 -21.59 12.43 24.23
CA ALA A 196 -20.61 12.89 25.22
C ALA A 196 -21.16 12.88 26.65
N LYS A 197 -22.46 13.14 26.81
CA LYS A 197 -23.19 13.05 28.10
C LYS A 197 -23.52 11.59 28.48
N GLY A 198 -23.25 10.58 27.63
CA GLY A 198 -23.61 9.19 27.87
C GLY A 198 -25.05 8.83 27.53
N ASP A 199 -25.85 9.77 27.02
CA ASP A 199 -27.24 9.53 26.61
C ASP A 199 -27.30 9.10 25.14
N MET A 200 -27.07 7.82 24.91
CA MET A 200 -27.06 7.24 23.55
C MET A 200 -28.48 7.17 22.94
N VAL A 201 -29.54 7.13 23.76
CA VAL A 201 -30.93 7.10 23.24
C VAL A 201 -31.23 8.42 22.53
N SER A 202 -30.98 9.52 23.22
CA SER A 202 -31.12 10.84 22.62
C SER A 202 -30.13 11.09 21.47
N ALA A 203 -28.91 10.58 21.56
CA ALA A 203 -27.91 10.69 20.49
C ALA A 203 -28.41 10.04 19.19
N VAL A 204 -28.87 8.78 19.26
CA VAL A 204 -29.43 8.06 18.10
C VAL A 204 -30.65 8.77 17.53
N HIS A 205 -31.58 9.26 18.41
CA HIS A 205 -32.74 10.04 17.97
C HIS A 205 -32.27 11.23 17.11
N TRP A 206 -31.36 12.08 17.61
CA TRP A 206 -30.92 13.27 16.89
C TRP A 206 -30.13 12.96 15.61
N TRP A 207 -29.40 11.86 15.56
CA TRP A 207 -28.77 11.42 14.33
C TRP A 207 -29.78 10.90 13.29
N MET A 208 -30.93 10.35 13.73
CA MET A 208 -32.01 10.01 12.82
C MET A 208 -32.76 11.26 12.32
N GLU A 209 -32.93 12.28 13.17
CA GLU A 209 -33.45 13.59 12.74
C GLU A 209 -32.50 14.24 11.70
N ALA A 210 -31.17 14.12 11.88
CA ALA A 210 -30.20 14.56 10.87
C ALA A 210 -30.40 13.83 9.55
N TYR A 211 -30.60 12.50 9.59
CA TYR A 211 -30.88 11.70 8.38
C TYR A 211 -32.20 12.11 7.71
N GLN A 212 -33.25 12.29 8.48
CA GLN A 212 -34.53 12.71 7.95
C GLN A 212 -34.45 14.11 7.28
N TYR A 213 -33.67 15.03 7.87
CA TYR A 213 -33.49 16.37 7.34
C TYR A 213 -32.68 16.42 6.05
N PHE A 214 -31.54 15.70 6.00
CA PHE A 214 -30.67 15.66 4.82
C PHE A 214 -30.02 14.29 4.63
N PRO A 215 -30.73 13.32 4.01
CA PRO A 215 -30.33 11.92 3.94
C PRO A 215 -29.09 11.63 3.09
N LYS A 216 -28.62 12.61 2.29
CA LYS A 216 -27.42 12.44 1.44
C LYS A 216 -26.11 12.38 2.23
N ARG A 217 -26.10 12.81 3.48
CA ARG A 217 -24.97 12.73 4.40
C ARG A 217 -25.03 11.47 5.24
N VAL A 218 -23.89 10.85 5.50
CA VAL A 218 -23.82 9.52 6.16
C VAL A 218 -23.04 9.53 7.48
N GLU A 219 -22.46 10.65 7.88
CA GLU A 219 -21.67 10.73 9.12
C GLU A 219 -22.52 10.43 10.38
N ASN A 220 -23.76 10.84 10.38
CA ASN A 220 -24.74 10.49 11.43
C ASN A 220 -25.06 8.99 11.46
N LEU A 221 -25.19 8.35 10.29
CA LEU A 221 -25.39 6.90 10.19
C LEU A 221 -24.15 6.14 10.65
N TYR A 222 -22.95 6.61 10.32
CA TYR A 222 -21.69 6.05 10.79
C TYR A 222 -21.61 5.99 12.32
N GLU A 223 -22.01 7.05 13.01
CA GLU A 223 -22.06 7.08 14.48
C GLU A 223 -23.03 6.01 15.04
N ILE A 224 -24.19 5.83 14.40
CA ILE A 224 -25.17 4.81 14.79
C ILE A 224 -24.63 3.41 14.53
N ILE A 225 -24.03 3.17 13.35
CA ILE A 225 -23.41 1.89 12.98
C ILE A 225 -22.34 1.49 14.01
N THR A 226 -21.43 2.43 14.30
CA THR A 226 -20.34 2.21 15.25
C THR A 226 -20.86 1.89 16.65
N HIS A 227 -21.88 2.62 17.13
CA HIS A 227 -22.49 2.35 18.42
C HIS A 227 -23.07 0.93 18.49
N TYR A 228 -23.94 0.55 17.53
CA TYR A 228 -24.59 -0.76 17.58
C TYR A 228 -23.62 -1.91 17.38
N ARG A 229 -22.58 -1.76 16.55
CA ARG A 229 -21.50 -2.74 16.45
C ARG A 229 -20.76 -2.90 17.78
N GLN A 230 -20.40 -1.80 18.44
CA GLN A 230 -19.65 -1.84 19.71
C GLN A 230 -20.40 -2.55 20.84
N ILE A 231 -21.74 -2.47 20.86
CA ILE A 231 -22.57 -3.18 21.84
C ILE A 231 -23.06 -4.54 21.33
N GLY A 232 -22.46 -5.07 20.22
CA GLY A 232 -22.74 -6.41 19.69
C GLY A 232 -24.08 -6.56 18.95
N LYS A 233 -24.82 -5.47 18.71
CA LYS A 233 -26.09 -5.49 17.95
C LYS A 233 -25.84 -5.39 16.45
N ASN A 234 -25.12 -6.38 15.91
CA ASN A 234 -24.60 -6.33 14.53
C ASN A 234 -25.70 -6.29 13.46
N GLN A 235 -26.83 -6.94 13.65
CA GLN A 235 -27.95 -6.89 12.69
C GLN A 235 -28.53 -5.47 12.55
N ILE A 236 -28.60 -4.72 13.66
CA ILE A 236 -29.05 -3.33 13.62
C ILE A 236 -27.98 -2.46 12.95
N ALA A 237 -26.70 -2.67 13.29
CA ALA A 237 -25.59 -1.97 12.63
C ALA A 237 -25.59 -2.21 11.12
N TYR A 238 -25.83 -3.43 10.68
CA TYR A 238 -25.93 -3.79 9.26
C TYR A 238 -27.06 -3.04 8.55
N MET A 239 -28.24 -2.95 9.15
CA MET A 239 -29.37 -2.23 8.58
C MET A 239 -28.98 -0.74 8.30
N TYR A 240 -28.35 -0.07 9.25
CA TYR A 240 -27.89 1.30 9.06
C TYR A 240 -26.74 1.41 8.06
N TYR A 241 -25.86 0.40 8.00
CA TYR A 241 -24.83 0.34 6.98
C TYR A 241 -25.41 0.30 5.57
N ILE A 242 -26.43 -0.51 5.31
CA ILE A 242 -27.10 -0.56 3.99
C ILE A 242 -27.71 0.80 3.63
N MET A 243 -28.29 1.51 4.60
CA MET A 243 -28.79 2.88 4.37
C MET A 243 -27.63 3.82 3.96
N ALA A 244 -26.49 3.76 4.66
CA ALA A 244 -25.33 4.58 4.35
C ALA A 244 -24.72 4.21 2.99
N LEU A 245 -24.54 2.92 2.69
CA LEU A 245 -24.02 2.42 1.42
C LEU A 245 -24.83 2.92 0.23
N LYS A 246 -26.16 2.88 0.32
CA LYS A 246 -27.04 3.42 -0.72
C LYS A 246 -26.74 4.89 -1.02
N GLN A 247 -26.54 5.70 0.01
CA GLN A 247 -26.25 7.13 -0.17
C GLN A 247 -24.85 7.39 -0.76
N THR A 248 -23.84 6.63 -0.33
CA THR A 248 -22.49 6.77 -0.88
C THR A 248 -22.41 6.34 -2.35
N LEU A 249 -23.18 5.33 -2.77
CA LEU A 249 -23.28 4.92 -4.16
C LEU A 249 -23.98 5.97 -5.04
N LEU A 250 -25.00 6.64 -4.50
CA LEU A 250 -25.72 7.72 -5.21
C LEU A 250 -24.89 9.01 -5.31
N ASN A 251 -23.99 9.26 -4.37
CA ASN A 251 -23.11 10.43 -4.35
C ASN A 251 -21.68 10.02 -3.91
N PRO A 252 -20.88 9.50 -4.83
CA PRO A 252 -19.54 8.98 -4.50
C PRO A 252 -18.52 10.07 -4.17
N ASN A 253 -18.73 11.31 -4.59
CA ASN A 253 -17.85 12.45 -4.34
C ASN A 253 -18.60 13.61 -3.67
N PRO A 254 -19.02 13.45 -2.40
CA PRO A 254 -19.73 14.51 -1.71
C PRO A 254 -18.81 15.69 -1.41
N ASP A 255 -19.40 16.89 -1.42
CA ASP A 255 -18.73 18.15 -1.14
C ASP A 255 -19.62 18.98 -0.22
N TYR A 256 -19.56 18.68 1.08
CA TYR A 256 -20.38 19.29 2.10
C TYR A 256 -19.53 20.03 3.14
N LEU A 257 -20.17 20.97 3.85
CA LEU A 257 -19.55 21.67 4.99
C LEU A 257 -19.07 20.67 6.05
N PHE A 258 -17.82 20.80 6.49
CA PHE A 258 -17.19 19.94 7.50
C PHE A 258 -17.30 18.43 7.22
N LEU A 259 -17.17 18.06 5.95
CA LEU A 259 -17.21 16.67 5.52
C LEU A 259 -16.09 15.85 6.17
N GLN A 260 -16.45 14.73 6.81
CA GLN A 260 -15.51 13.75 7.34
C GLN A 260 -15.20 12.74 6.23
N ARG A 261 -14.23 13.07 5.36
CA ARG A 261 -13.90 12.30 4.17
C ARG A 261 -13.54 10.85 4.47
N ASP A 262 -12.85 10.58 5.57
CA ASP A 262 -12.42 9.27 6.01
C ASP A 262 -13.58 8.28 6.25
N ILE A 263 -14.76 8.79 6.63
CA ILE A 263 -15.99 7.96 6.74
C ILE A 263 -16.40 7.41 5.36
N TYR A 264 -16.34 8.26 4.34
CA TYR A 264 -16.70 7.88 2.97
C TYR A 264 -15.62 7.04 2.29
N ASP A 265 -14.36 7.30 2.58
CA ASP A 265 -13.23 6.66 1.91
C ASP A 265 -12.99 5.24 2.40
N TYR A 266 -13.10 4.97 3.73
CA TYR A 266 -12.78 3.66 4.28
C TYR A 266 -13.48 3.27 5.60
N LYS A 267 -13.93 4.22 6.45
CA LYS A 267 -14.45 3.87 7.79
C LYS A 267 -15.77 3.10 7.74
N LEU A 268 -16.66 3.39 6.79
CA LEU A 268 -17.87 2.59 6.58
C LEU A 268 -17.55 1.15 6.18
N ASP A 269 -16.64 0.96 5.23
CA ASP A 269 -16.22 -0.36 4.80
C ASP A 269 -15.47 -1.12 5.91
N TYR A 270 -14.72 -0.40 6.75
CA TYR A 270 -14.10 -0.98 7.94
C TYR A 270 -15.13 -1.50 8.94
N GLU A 271 -16.15 -0.73 9.29
CA GLU A 271 -17.23 -1.21 10.16
C GLU A 271 -17.93 -2.42 9.55
N PHE A 272 -18.17 -2.39 8.24
CA PHE A 272 -18.79 -3.51 7.54
C PHE A 272 -17.90 -4.76 7.53
N SER A 273 -16.58 -4.60 7.45
CA SER A 273 -15.65 -5.73 7.53
C SER A 273 -15.73 -6.52 8.85
N ILE A 274 -16.25 -5.89 9.90
CA ILE A 274 -16.50 -6.55 11.20
C ILE A 274 -17.93 -7.08 11.25
N ILE A 275 -18.91 -6.26 10.91
CA ILE A 275 -20.34 -6.58 10.96
C ILE A 275 -20.67 -7.79 10.07
N GLY A 276 -20.07 -7.86 8.87
CA GLY A 276 -20.32 -8.90 7.88
C GLY A 276 -20.08 -10.31 8.41
N TYR A 277 -19.04 -10.51 9.21
CA TYR A 277 -18.75 -11.78 9.86
C TYR A 277 -19.88 -12.23 10.80
N TYR A 278 -20.34 -11.33 11.66
CA TYR A 278 -21.39 -11.66 12.67
C TYR A 278 -22.80 -11.77 12.08
N CYS A 279 -23.02 -11.22 10.89
CA CYS A 279 -24.32 -11.26 10.22
C CYS A 279 -24.43 -12.38 9.17
N ASN A 280 -23.36 -13.17 8.94
CA ASN A 280 -23.29 -14.20 7.91
C ASN A 280 -23.71 -13.67 6.53
N ILE A 281 -23.04 -12.61 6.09
CA ILE A 281 -23.38 -11.95 4.84
C ILE A 281 -22.68 -12.64 3.67
N ASP A 282 -23.44 -13.38 2.85
CA ASP A 282 -22.90 -14.17 1.73
C ASP A 282 -22.94 -13.44 0.37
N ASN A 283 -23.71 -12.36 0.27
CA ASN A 283 -23.91 -11.63 -0.99
C ASN A 283 -22.87 -10.51 -1.25
N TYR A 284 -21.85 -10.40 -0.41
CA TYR A 284 -20.71 -9.46 -0.58
C TYR A 284 -19.39 -10.21 -0.50
N ASP A 285 -18.47 -9.89 -1.40
CA ASP A 285 -17.09 -10.37 -1.31
C ASP A 285 -16.34 -9.56 -0.25
N MET A 286 -16.28 -10.08 0.98
CA MET A 286 -15.65 -9.42 2.12
C MET A 286 -14.14 -9.24 1.92
N THR A 287 -13.49 -10.08 1.07
CA THR A 287 -12.07 -9.89 0.75
C THR A 287 -11.84 -8.63 -0.05
N ARG A 288 -12.75 -8.27 -0.97
CA ARG A 288 -12.70 -7.02 -1.73
C ARG A 288 -12.98 -5.81 -0.83
N ILE A 289 -13.90 -5.92 0.13
CA ILE A 289 -14.16 -4.86 1.13
C ILE A 289 -12.91 -4.59 1.97
N CYS A 290 -12.31 -5.63 2.55
CA CYS A 290 -11.07 -5.51 3.30
C CYS A 290 -9.92 -4.93 2.44
N THR A 291 -9.79 -5.39 1.19
CA THR A 291 -8.79 -4.90 0.25
C THR A 291 -8.98 -3.40 -0.05
N LYS A 292 -10.22 -2.93 -0.21
CA LYS A 292 -10.53 -1.51 -0.40
C LYS A 292 -10.07 -0.66 0.78
N VAL A 293 -10.31 -1.11 2.02
CA VAL A 293 -9.82 -0.43 3.23
C VAL A 293 -8.29 -0.39 3.27
N LEU A 294 -7.62 -1.51 2.97
CA LEU A 294 -6.15 -1.58 2.93
C LEU A 294 -5.53 -0.76 1.81
N ASN A 295 -6.25 -0.58 0.69
CA ASN A 295 -5.81 0.19 -0.46
C ASN A 295 -6.10 1.71 -0.33
N CYS A 296 -6.78 2.16 0.72
CA CYS A 296 -6.94 3.58 0.98
C CYS A 296 -5.65 4.17 1.55
N LYS A 297 -5.13 5.23 0.91
CA LYS A 297 -3.83 5.84 1.25
C LYS A 297 -3.74 6.31 2.71
N ASN A 298 -4.83 6.86 3.22
CA ASN A 298 -4.86 7.54 4.52
C ASN A 298 -5.50 6.68 5.63
N THR A 299 -5.65 5.38 5.44
CA THR A 299 -6.20 4.49 6.47
C THR A 299 -5.32 4.50 7.72
N GLU A 300 -5.94 4.74 8.86
CA GLU A 300 -5.28 4.73 10.17
C GLU A 300 -4.63 3.36 10.47
N TRP A 301 -3.44 3.38 11.03
CA TRP A 301 -2.65 2.16 11.27
C TRP A 301 -3.34 1.12 12.17
N ASN A 302 -4.08 1.58 13.19
CA ASN A 302 -4.89 0.71 14.05
C ASN A 302 -5.98 -0.03 13.27
N ILE A 303 -6.62 0.64 12.30
CA ILE A 303 -7.62 0.04 11.40
C ILE A 303 -6.95 -0.96 10.47
N VAL A 304 -5.82 -0.60 9.86
CA VAL A 304 -5.04 -1.52 9.02
C VAL A 304 -4.69 -2.81 9.77
N ARG A 305 -4.17 -2.70 11.00
CA ARG A 305 -3.83 -3.87 11.82
C ARG A 305 -5.05 -4.72 12.11
N ASN A 306 -6.18 -4.11 12.43
CA ASN A 306 -7.42 -4.83 12.72
C ASN A 306 -7.97 -5.55 11.49
N VAL A 307 -7.99 -4.87 10.32
CA VAL A 307 -8.42 -5.50 9.06
C VAL A 307 -7.51 -6.67 8.70
N MET A 308 -6.18 -6.52 8.80
CA MET A 308 -5.25 -7.61 8.54
C MET A 308 -5.46 -8.80 9.48
N SER A 309 -5.70 -8.53 10.78
CA SER A 309 -6.02 -9.56 11.76
C SER A 309 -7.33 -10.30 11.45
N ASN A 310 -8.35 -9.57 11.03
CA ASN A 310 -9.65 -10.14 10.70
C ASN A 310 -9.67 -10.82 9.32
N TYR A 311 -8.70 -10.55 8.46
CA TYR A 311 -8.66 -11.05 7.10
C TYR A 311 -8.69 -12.60 7.02
N LYS A 312 -8.12 -13.28 8.02
CA LYS A 312 -8.13 -14.75 8.16
C LYS A 312 -9.54 -15.39 8.13
N PHE A 313 -10.57 -14.62 8.49
CA PHE A 313 -11.96 -15.09 8.46
C PHE A 313 -12.60 -15.02 7.08
N TYR A 314 -11.97 -14.33 6.13
CA TYR A 314 -12.48 -14.07 4.80
C TYR A 314 -11.58 -14.56 3.67
N SER A 315 -10.27 -14.74 3.94
CA SER A 315 -9.31 -15.08 2.88
C SER A 315 -9.70 -16.36 2.15
N LYS A 316 -9.73 -16.26 0.81
CA LYS A 316 -9.95 -17.41 -0.05
C LYS A 316 -8.69 -18.27 -0.08
N LYS A 317 -8.86 -19.57 -0.18
CA LYS A 317 -7.78 -20.54 -0.31
C LYS A 317 -7.57 -20.85 -1.79
N LEU A 318 -6.35 -20.70 -2.28
CA LEU A 318 -6.04 -21.08 -3.68
C LEU A 318 -6.27 -22.57 -3.93
N ALA A 319 -6.09 -23.42 -2.92
CA ALA A 319 -6.36 -24.85 -3.02
C ALA A 319 -7.81 -25.17 -3.43
N ASP A 320 -8.79 -24.32 -3.06
CA ASP A 320 -10.19 -24.51 -3.43
C ASP A 320 -10.43 -24.30 -4.95
N TYR A 321 -9.49 -23.70 -5.65
CA TYR A 321 -9.52 -23.41 -7.09
C TYR A 321 -8.44 -24.16 -7.87
N SER A 322 -7.65 -25.01 -7.21
CA SER A 322 -6.54 -25.74 -7.83
C SER A 322 -7.07 -26.81 -8.79
N VAL A 323 -6.29 -27.05 -9.84
CA VAL A 323 -6.43 -28.21 -10.70
C VAL A 323 -5.47 -29.32 -10.25
N GLU A 324 -5.64 -30.51 -10.80
CA GLU A 324 -4.77 -31.64 -10.47
C GLU A 324 -3.32 -31.32 -10.87
N PHE A 325 -2.42 -31.39 -9.89
CA PHE A 325 -0.97 -31.36 -10.15
C PHE A 325 -0.49 -32.76 -10.51
N PRO A 326 0.35 -32.96 -11.55
CA PRO A 326 0.79 -34.30 -11.97
C PRO A 326 1.33 -35.12 -10.79
N GLU A 327 0.69 -36.24 -10.45
CA GLU A 327 1.01 -37.00 -9.23
C GLU A 327 2.40 -37.64 -9.30
N GLU A 328 2.79 -38.14 -10.46
CA GLU A 328 4.13 -38.67 -10.69
C GLU A 328 5.21 -37.62 -10.45
N LEU A 329 5.03 -36.42 -11.02
CA LEU A 329 5.93 -35.28 -10.78
C LEU A 329 5.93 -34.88 -9.31
N ARG A 330 4.78 -34.78 -8.67
CA ARG A 330 4.66 -34.47 -7.24
C ARG A 330 5.46 -35.47 -6.40
N GLY A 331 5.35 -36.76 -6.70
CA GLY A 331 6.05 -37.83 -5.99
C GLY A 331 7.58 -37.66 -6.04
N VAL A 332 8.14 -37.33 -7.20
CA VAL A 332 9.60 -37.11 -7.33
C VAL A 332 10.04 -35.79 -6.72
N LEU A 333 9.25 -34.71 -6.88
CA LEU A 333 9.56 -33.40 -6.31
C LEU A 333 9.60 -33.39 -4.77
N LEU A 334 8.71 -34.14 -4.13
CA LEU A 334 8.70 -34.27 -2.67
C LEU A 334 9.90 -35.01 -2.10
N ASN A 335 10.67 -35.68 -2.95
CA ASN A 335 11.86 -36.44 -2.57
C ASN A 335 13.18 -35.71 -2.89
N VAL A 336 13.11 -34.54 -3.54
CA VAL A 336 14.32 -33.76 -3.89
C VAL A 336 15.17 -33.51 -2.64
N GLY A 337 16.41 -33.92 -2.66
CA GLY A 337 17.44 -33.66 -1.64
C GLY A 337 17.37 -34.53 -0.40
N LYS A 338 16.34 -35.39 -0.22
CA LYS A 338 16.22 -36.18 1.02
C LYS A 338 17.41 -37.08 1.30
N ASP A 339 17.85 -37.84 0.30
CA ASP A 339 18.98 -38.76 0.45
C ASP A 339 20.29 -38.01 0.59
N LEU A 340 20.48 -36.92 -0.16
CA LEU A 340 21.68 -36.10 -0.08
C LEU A 340 21.85 -35.46 1.30
N VAL A 341 20.78 -34.91 1.85
CA VAL A 341 20.81 -34.24 3.16
C VAL A 341 20.92 -35.25 4.29
N ALA A 342 20.30 -36.44 4.18
CA ALA A 342 20.43 -37.51 5.17
C ALA A 342 21.81 -38.14 5.18
N GLY A 343 22.56 -38.08 4.08
CA GLY A 343 23.94 -38.58 3.95
C GLY A 343 25.01 -37.65 4.50
N GLU A 344 24.69 -36.44 4.92
CA GLU A 344 25.66 -35.49 5.47
C GLU A 344 26.15 -35.93 6.86
N PRO A 345 27.44 -35.86 7.14
CA PRO A 345 28.06 -36.46 8.33
C PRO A 345 27.83 -35.69 9.62
N ASP A 346 27.25 -34.49 9.58
CA ASP A 346 27.09 -33.59 10.74
C ASP A 346 26.01 -34.02 11.74
N GLY A 347 25.20 -35.04 11.38
CA GLY A 347 24.11 -35.54 12.24
C GLY A 347 22.99 -34.53 12.53
N SER A 348 23.01 -33.37 11.88
CA SER A 348 22.03 -32.32 12.06
C SER A 348 20.68 -32.72 11.44
N PHE A 349 19.61 -32.38 12.13
CA PHE A 349 18.25 -32.59 11.62
C PHE A 349 17.87 -31.44 10.67
N PHE A 350 17.65 -31.77 9.39
CA PHE A 350 17.17 -30.82 8.40
C PHE A 350 15.81 -31.22 7.85
N VAL A 351 14.95 -30.25 7.59
CA VAL A 351 13.61 -30.46 6.99
C VAL A 351 13.53 -29.65 5.71
N GLY A 352 12.96 -30.27 4.66
CA GLY A 352 12.63 -29.55 3.44
C GLY A 352 11.57 -28.48 3.69
N SER A 353 11.81 -27.29 3.15
CA SER A 353 10.97 -26.12 3.29
C SER A 353 10.59 -25.57 1.90
N THR A 354 10.61 -24.27 1.74
CA THR A 354 10.07 -23.56 0.57
C THR A 354 10.86 -23.88 -0.70
N PRO A 355 10.23 -24.44 -1.74
CA PRO A 355 10.87 -24.69 -3.04
C PRO A 355 10.83 -23.44 -3.90
N SER A 356 11.82 -23.26 -4.77
CA SER A 356 11.85 -22.32 -5.88
C SER A 356 11.88 -23.07 -7.21
N LEU A 357 11.22 -22.54 -8.22
CA LEU A 357 10.99 -23.20 -9.51
C LEU A 357 11.48 -22.32 -10.66
N ALA A 358 12.04 -22.95 -11.70
CA ALA A 358 12.29 -22.31 -12.99
C ALA A 358 12.09 -23.34 -14.12
N ILE A 359 11.70 -22.90 -15.32
CA ILE A 359 11.64 -23.72 -16.53
C ILE A 359 12.80 -23.32 -17.43
N VAL A 360 13.55 -24.30 -17.94
CA VAL A 360 14.71 -24.13 -18.80
C VAL A 360 14.55 -25.07 -20.00
N GLY A 361 13.99 -24.56 -21.10
CA GLY A 361 13.61 -25.40 -22.23
C GLY A 361 12.57 -26.45 -21.83
N ASP A 362 12.91 -27.73 -22.00
CA ASP A 362 12.10 -28.88 -21.61
C ASP A 362 12.40 -29.42 -20.20
N GLU A 363 13.12 -28.66 -19.39
CA GLU A 363 13.47 -29.05 -18.02
C GLU A 363 12.76 -28.18 -16.97
N LEU A 364 12.28 -28.82 -15.91
CA LEU A 364 11.90 -28.15 -14.66
C LEU A 364 13.10 -28.17 -13.71
N VAL A 365 13.56 -26.99 -13.33
CA VAL A 365 14.59 -26.81 -12.31
C VAL A 365 13.91 -26.48 -10.99
N VAL A 366 14.26 -27.22 -9.95
CA VAL A 366 13.72 -27.04 -8.60
C VAL A 366 14.86 -26.86 -7.62
N ASN A 367 14.80 -25.79 -6.84
CA ASN A 367 15.66 -25.64 -5.66
C ASN A 367 14.80 -25.85 -4.41
N VAL A 368 15.15 -26.84 -3.58
CA VAL A 368 14.50 -27.08 -2.28
C VAL A 368 15.45 -26.61 -1.17
N ARG A 369 14.93 -25.72 -0.34
CA ARG A 369 15.61 -25.24 0.86
C ARG A 369 15.40 -26.22 2.01
N TYR A 370 16.49 -26.60 2.67
CA TYR A 370 16.50 -27.41 3.88
C TYR A 370 16.94 -26.57 5.07
N VAL A 371 16.19 -26.64 6.18
CA VAL A 371 16.42 -25.82 7.38
C VAL A 371 16.54 -26.71 8.62
N ASN A 372 17.39 -26.31 9.59
CA ASN A 372 17.61 -27.03 10.84
C ASN A 372 16.77 -26.48 12.02
N TYR A 373 15.82 -25.59 11.75
CA TYR A 373 14.93 -25.00 12.72
C TYR A 373 13.45 -25.38 12.47
N ARG A 374 12.60 -25.12 13.47
CA ARG A 374 11.15 -25.24 13.36
C ARG A 374 10.47 -23.99 13.87
N ILE A 375 9.31 -23.68 13.34
CA ILE A 375 8.41 -22.66 13.86
C ILE A 375 7.35 -23.37 14.70
N ASN A 376 7.31 -23.11 16.00
CA ASN A 376 6.32 -23.69 16.89
C ASN A 376 4.94 -23.03 16.76
N ASP A 377 3.93 -23.58 17.42
CA ASP A 377 2.55 -23.09 17.33
C ASP A 377 2.35 -21.65 17.79
N ARG A 378 3.26 -21.09 18.57
CA ARG A 378 3.26 -19.68 19.02
C ARG A 378 4.07 -18.76 18.09
N GLY A 379 4.62 -19.27 16.97
CA GLY A 379 5.41 -18.52 16.01
C GLY A 379 6.86 -18.25 16.44
N GLY A 380 7.32 -18.85 17.54
CA GLY A 380 8.72 -18.82 17.95
C GLY A 380 9.56 -19.85 17.17
N TYR A 381 10.85 -19.56 17.01
CA TYR A 381 11.80 -20.49 16.40
C TYR A 381 12.37 -21.42 17.47
N GLU A 382 12.42 -22.72 17.16
CA GLU A 382 13.20 -23.71 17.87
C GLU A 382 14.55 -23.85 17.16
N ASN A 383 15.66 -23.92 17.90
CA ASN A 383 17.06 -23.88 17.40
C ASN A 383 17.50 -22.52 16.78
N GLN A 384 17.02 -21.40 17.31
CA GLN A 384 17.37 -20.08 16.81
C GLN A 384 18.86 -19.70 16.99
N GLU A 385 19.57 -20.36 17.89
CA GLU A 385 20.95 -20.03 18.24
C GLU A 385 21.95 -20.42 17.13
N HIS A 386 21.61 -21.38 16.26
CA HIS A 386 22.44 -21.81 15.15
C HIS A 386 21.57 -22.15 13.95
N ILE A 387 21.29 -21.15 13.11
CA ILE A 387 20.48 -21.32 11.87
C ILE A 387 21.40 -21.75 10.76
N ALA A 388 21.13 -22.95 10.22
CA ALA A 388 21.80 -23.47 9.04
C ALA A 388 20.77 -23.80 7.95
N THR A 389 21.13 -23.46 6.72
CA THR A 389 20.30 -23.67 5.52
C THR A 389 21.13 -24.40 4.47
N LYS A 390 20.58 -25.46 3.90
CA LYS A 390 21.15 -26.17 2.75
C LYS A 390 20.18 -26.03 1.57
N ASN A 391 20.69 -25.85 0.37
CA ASN A 391 19.89 -25.78 -0.85
C ASN A 391 20.27 -26.94 -1.75
N VAL A 392 19.27 -27.64 -2.29
CA VAL A 392 19.46 -28.72 -3.25
C VAL A 392 18.77 -28.36 -4.55
N ILE A 393 19.51 -28.38 -5.64
CA ILE A 393 18.99 -28.19 -6.99
C ILE A 393 18.79 -29.55 -7.64
N ALA A 394 17.65 -29.76 -8.26
CA ALA A 394 17.33 -30.91 -9.10
C ALA A 394 16.76 -30.45 -10.44
N ARG A 395 17.02 -31.22 -11.48
CA ARG A 395 16.47 -31.03 -12.83
C ARG A 395 15.63 -32.25 -13.21
N PHE A 396 14.48 -31.97 -13.78
CA PHE A 396 13.51 -32.97 -14.24
C PHE A 396 13.13 -32.69 -15.69
N ASN A 397 12.99 -33.74 -16.50
CA ASN A 397 12.38 -33.59 -17.80
C ASN A 397 10.88 -33.30 -17.65
N LEU A 398 10.34 -32.31 -18.36
CA LEU A 398 8.94 -31.86 -18.23
C LEU A 398 7.92 -32.84 -18.83
N ASP A 399 8.34 -33.71 -19.76
CA ASP A 399 7.46 -34.65 -20.43
C ASP A 399 7.43 -36.01 -19.73
N THR A 400 8.60 -36.52 -19.30
CA THR A 400 8.72 -37.84 -18.66
C THR A 400 8.72 -37.78 -17.14
N TYR A 401 8.90 -36.59 -16.55
CA TYR A 401 9.07 -36.33 -15.11
C TYR A 401 10.30 -37.07 -14.50
N GLU A 402 11.19 -37.64 -15.34
CA GLU A 402 12.41 -38.27 -14.88
C GLU A 402 13.38 -37.25 -14.34
N ARG A 403 14.05 -37.60 -13.24
CA ARG A 403 15.09 -36.79 -12.66
C ARG A 403 16.40 -36.93 -13.50
N ILE A 404 16.82 -35.81 -14.08
CA ILE A 404 18.03 -35.72 -14.90
C ILE A 404 19.27 -35.62 -14.00
N SER A 405 19.19 -34.74 -12.98
CA SER A 405 20.30 -34.49 -12.06
C SER A 405 19.81 -33.96 -10.73
N GLU A 406 20.63 -34.15 -9.69
CA GLU A 406 20.37 -33.63 -8.35
C GLU A 406 21.69 -33.49 -7.59
N ASP A 407 21.92 -32.32 -6.95
CA ASP A 407 23.08 -32.07 -6.11
C ASP A 407 22.82 -30.86 -5.19
N PHE A 408 23.68 -30.64 -4.20
CA PHE A 408 23.70 -29.40 -3.45
C PHE A 408 24.00 -28.23 -4.38
N MET A 409 23.30 -27.11 -4.13
CA MET A 409 23.63 -25.84 -4.76
C MET A 409 25.00 -25.36 -4.26
N TRP A 410 25.85 -24.97 -5.18
CA TRP A 410 27.12 -24.33 -4.83
C TRP A 410 26.89 -22.90 -4.35
N TYR A 411 27.64 -22.48 -3.32
CA TYR A 411 27.73 -21.11 -2.85
C TYR A 411 29.07 -20.90 -2.16
N ASP A 412 29.52 -19.66 -2.02
CA ASP A 412 30.76 -19.33 -1.31
C ASP A 412 30.55 -19.39 0.21
N ALA A 413 30.98 -20.48 0.84
CA ALA A 413 30.84 -20.69 2.27
C ALA A 413 31.82 -19.87 3.14
N GLU A 414 32.87 -19.25 2.56
CA GLU A 414 33.81 -18.41 3.31
C GLU A 414 33.14 -17.14 3.86
N VAL A 415 31.99 -16.77 3.31
CA VAL A 415 31.19 -15.61 3.75
C VAL A 415 30.21 -15.96 4.89
N ASP A 416 30.05 -17.24 5.24
CA ASP A 416 29.15 -17.67 6.31
C ASP A 416 29.56 -17.08 7.69
N ASN A 417 28.57 -16.70 8.48
CA ASN A 417 28.79 -16.13 9.81
C ASN A 417 27.74 -16.71 10.79
N LEU A 418 26.94 -15.89 11.45
CA LEU A 418 25.91 -16.30 12.41
C LEU A 418 24.86 -17.21 11.77
N TYR A 419 24.50 -16.94 10.50
CA TYR A 419 23.63 -17.77 9.69
C TYR A 419 24.48 -18.48 8.63
N VAL A 420 24.33 -19.79 8.55
CA VAL A 420 25.08 -20.65 7.61
C VAL A 420 24.20 -20.93 6.39
N GLY A 421 24.76 -20.68 5.20
CA GLY A 421 24.11 -20.94 3.93
C GLY A 421 23.23 -19.78 3.42
N LEU A 422 22.55 -20.05 2.31
CA LEU A 422 21.70 -19.08 1.61
C LEU A 422 20.23 -19.27 1.99
N GLU A 423 19.59 -18.20 2.45
CA GLU A 423 18.15 -18.20 2.71
C GLU A 423 17.37 -17.72 1.48
N ASP A 424 16.18 -18.28 1.30
CA ASP A 424 15.18 -17.84 0.30
C ASP A 424 15.74 -17.72 -1.12
N VAL A 425 16.45 -18.76 -1.57
CA VAL A 425 17.00 -18.83 -2.92
C VAL A 425 15.89 -18.82 -3.96
N ARG A 426 15.88 -17.81 -4.82
CA ARG A 426 14.96 -17.63 -5.93
C ARG A 426 15.69 -17.92 -7.24
N VAL A 427 15.54 -19.12 -7.77
CA VAL A 427 16.11 -19.47 -9.08
C VAL A 427 15.32 -18.82 -10.21
N PHE A 428 16.02 -18.34 -11.23
CA PHE A 428 15.46 -17.65 -12.38
C PHE A 428 16.24 -17.99 -13.65
N TYR A 429 15.57 -18.44 -14.69
CA TYR A 429 16.21 -18.61 -15.98
C TYR A 429 16.09 -17.34 -16.82
N SER A 430 17.22 -16.75 -17.18
CA SER A 430 17.28 -15.66 -18.12
C SER A 430 17.45 -16.20 -19.54
N GLY A 431 16.40 -16.08 -20.34
CA GLY A 431 16.41 -16.54 -21.75
C GLY A 431 17.43 -15.78 -22.57
N ARG A 432 17.58 -14.47 -22.35
CA ARG A 432 18.55 -13.63 -23.06
C ARG A 432 20.00 -13.97 -22.73
N GLN A 433 20.29 -14.27 -21.46
CA GLN A 433 21.65 -14.62 -21.03
C GLN A 433 21.94 -16.10 -21.19
N ASN A 434 20.93 -16.92 -21.41
CA ASN A 434 20.99 -18.38 -21.40
C ASN A 434 21.65 -18.92 -20.11
N LYS A 435 21.24 -18.39 -18.96
CA LYS A 435 21.78 -18.70 -17.64
C LYS A 435 20.68 -18.92 -16.61
N LEU A 436 20.93 -19.90 -15.73
CA LEU A 436 20.15 -20.05 -14.50
C LEU A 436 20.78 -19.15 -13.43
N LEU A 437 20.04 -18.15 -13.00
CA LEU A 437 20.45 -17.14 -12.01
C LEU A 437 19.76 -17.39 -10.68
N TYR A 438 20.25 -16.74 -9.61
CA TYR A 438 19.57 -16.70 -8.33
C TYR A 438 19.72 -15.36 -7.63
N ASN A 439 18.73 -15.04 -6.79
CA ASN A 439 18.83 -14.09 -5.69
C ASN A 439 18.58 -14.85 -4.39
N ALA A 440 19.37 -14.56 -3.37
CA ALA A 440 19.23 -15.16 -2.04
C ALA A 440 19.46 -14.12 -0.95
N ASN A 441 18.97 -14.39 0.27
CA ASN A 441 19.28 -13.60 1.44
C ASN A 441 20.53 -14.19 2.11
N ARG A 442 21.51 -13.33 2.41
CA ARG A 442 22.75 -13.69 3.10
C ARG A 442 22.81 -13.01 4.46
N GLY A 443 22.75 -13.80 5.52
CA GLY A 443 22.83 -13.30 6.90
C GLY A 443 24.27 -13.10 7.34
N LEU A 444 24.74 -11.86 7.40
CA LEU A 444 26.08 -11.47 7.88
C LEU A 444 26.13 -11.15 9.37
N GLY A 445 24.97 -11.14 10.04
CA GLY A 445 24.80 -10.83 11.47
C GLY A 445 23.34 -10.74 11.86
N SER A 446 23.03 -10.58 13.15
CA SER A 446 21.65 -10.60 13.69
C SER A 446 20.73 -9.53 13.06
N HIS A 447 21.28 -8.41 12.61
CA HIS A 447 20.55 -7.32 11.95
C HIS A 447 21.25 -6.89 10.64
N ASN A 448 22.11 -7.73 10.09
CA ASN A 448 22.82 -7.45 8.85
C ASN A 448 22.55 -8.58 7.85
N ILE A 449 21.55 -8.36 6.99
CA ILE A 449 21.16 -9.28 5.91
C ILE A 449 21.36 -8.54 4.60
N LYS A 450 22.05 -9.17 3.65
CA LYS A 450 22.28 -8.64 2.32
C LYS A 450 21.73 -9.59 1.25
N VAL A 451 21.53 -9.07 0.06
CA VAL A 451 21.18 -9.89 -1.11
C VAL A 451 22.44 -10.38 -1.77
N GLU A 452 22.49 -11.68 -2.04
CA GLU A 452 23.49 -12.31 -2.91
C GLU A 452 22.86 -12.62 -4.26
N HIS A 453 23.57 -12.33 -5.35
CA HIS A 453 23.15 -12.57 -6.72
C HIS A 453 24.23 -13.35 -7.45
N GLY A 454 23.84 -14.24 -8.34
CA GLY A 454 24.79 -14.99 -9.13
C GLY A 454 24.15 -16.03 -10.06
N GLU A 455 25.00 -16.79 -10.72
CA GLU A 455 24.62 -17.95 -11.52
C GLU A 455 24.48 -19.19 -10.61
N ALA A 456 23.37 -19.90 -10.74
CA ALA A 456 23.06 -21.07 -9.92
C ALA A 456 23.69 -22.35 -10.54
N PHE A 457 24.53 -23.01 -9.75
CA PHE A 457 25.22 -24.27 -10.15
C PHE A 457 24.99 -25.36 -9.11
N MET A 458 25.03 -26.60 -9.57
CA MET A 458 25.24 -27.76 -8.71
C MET A 458 26.69 -27.84 -8.24
N ARG A 459 26.92 -28.44 -7.08
CA ARG A 459 28.27 -28.57 -6.48
C ARG A 459 29.26 -29.26 -7.43
N HIS A 460 28.85 -30.34 -8.06
CA HIS A 460 29.74 -31.06 -9.03
C HIS A 460 30.02 -30.22 -10.29
N GLU A 461 29.08 -29.44 -10.80
CA GLU A 461 29.28 -28.55 -11.95
C GLU A 461 30.31 -27.44 -11.62
N ALA A 462 30.19 -26.84 -10.43
CA ALA A 462 31.16 -25.86 -9.96
C ALA A 462 32.58 -26.45 -9.84
N PHE A 463 32.69 -27.69 -9.32
CA PHE A 463 33.96 -28.40 -9.20
C PHE A 463 34.57 -28.68 -10.55
N MET A 464 33.82 -29.20 -11.53
CA MET A 464 34.29 -29.46 -12.89
C MET A 464 34.75 -28.18 -13.61
N ARG A 465 34.06 -27.07 -13.41
CA ARG A 465 34.47 -25.75 -13.94
C ARG A 465 35.82 -25.32 -13.32
N HIS A 466 35.97 -25.47 -12.01
CA HIS A 466 37.22 -25.17 -11.31
C HIS A 466 38.39 -26.03 -11.78
N GLU A 467 38.19 -27.34 -11.95
CA GLU A 467 39.22 -28.23 -12.53
C GLU A 467 39.59 -27.87 -13.97
N ALA A 468 38.60 -27.52 -14.82
CA ALA A 468 38.86 -27.07 -16.18
C ALA A 468 39.67 -25.75 -16.18
N PHE A 469 39.37 -24.83 -15.27
CA PHE A 469 40.14 -23.61 -15.05
C PHE A 469 41.57 -23.89 -14.64
N MET A 470 41.80 -24.79 -13.69
CA MET A 470 43.15 -25.15 -13.21
C MET A 470 44.00 -25.87 -14.25
N ARG A 471 43.37 -26.57 -15.21
CA ARG A 471 44.08 -27.24 -16.33
C ARG A 471 44.49 -26.28 -17.45
N HIS A 472 43.88 -25.10 -17.56
CA HIS A 472 44.17 -24.07 -18.57
C HIS A 472 44.92 -22.87 -17.98
N GLU A 473 46.08 -23.10 -17.38
CA GLU A 473 46.90 -22.21 -16.55
C GLU A 473 47.37 -20.87 -17.16
N VAL A 474 46.79 -20.34 -18.25
CA VAL A 474 47.48 -19.18 -18.86
C VAL A 474 46.62 -17.96 -19.18
N LEU A 475 45.32 -17.91 -19.12
CA LEU A 475 44.66 -16.65 -19.63
C LEU A 475 43.40 -16.10 -18.96
N ALA A 476 42.92 -16.59 -17.85
CA ALA A 476 41.73 -15.93 -17.28
C ALA A 476 41.67 -15.96 -15.74
N ARG A 477 42.17 -14.93 -15.09
CA ARG A 477 42.02 -14.68 -13.65
C ARG A 477 40.60 -14.26 -13.22
N HIS A 478 39.55 -14.43 -14.04
CA HIS A 478 38.24 -13.82 -13.80
C HIS A 478 37.01 -14.67 -14.16
N GLU A 479 37.11 -16.00 -14.26
CA GLU A 479 35.91 -16.84 -14.51
C GLU A 479 35.64 -17.86 -13.40
N ASN A 480 35.61 -17.42 -12.15
CA ASN A 480 34.92 -18.18 -11.11
C ASN A 480 33.38 -18.04 -11.32
N PRO A 481 32.59 -19.06 -10.91
CA PRO A 481 31.14 -18.89 -10.91
C PRO A 481 30.81 -17.57 -10.24
N SER A 482 30.26 -16.61 -11.01
CA SER A 482 30.11 -15.23 -10.58
C SER A 482 28.92 -15.11 -9.65
N SER A 483 29.11 -15.32 -8.37
CA SER A 483 28.17 -14.94 -7.34
C SER A 483 28.80 -13.90 -6.42
N GLY A 484 27.98 -13.05 -5.82
CA GLY A 484 28.48 -12.05 -4.89
C GLY A 484 27.40 -11.19 -4.27
N LEU A 485 27.78 -10.49 -3.22
CA LEU A 485 26.86 -9.56 -2.53
C LEU A 485 26.50 -8.38 -3.42
N VAL A 486 25.22 -8.00 -3.36
CA VAL A 486 24.73 -6.82 -4.08
C VAL A 486 24.87 -5.59 -3.19
N THR A 487 25.48 -4.54 -3.72
CA THR A 487 25.63 -3.24 -3.08
C THR A 487 24.83 -2.18 -3.81
N MET A 488 24.39 -1.14 -3.09
CA MET A 488 23.69 0.02 -3.65
C MET A 488 23.91 1.27 -2.80
N GLU A 489 23.71 2.44 -3.39
CA GLU A 489 23.69 3.70 -2.66
C GLU A 489 22.50 3.76 -1.70
N GLY A 490 22.73 4.15 -0.44
CA GLY A 490 21.71 4.20 0.60
C GLY A 490 21.20 2.83 1.08
N GLN A 491 22.00 1.79 0.93
CA GLN A 491 21.69 0.42 1.35
C GLN A 491 21.35 0.35 2.84
N LYS A 492 20.27 -0.37 3.18
CA LYS A 492 19.85 -0.64 4.57
C LYS A 492 20.67 -1.78 5.18
N ASP A 493 20.64 -1.89 6.51
CA ASP A 493 21.27 -3.01 7.21
C ASP A 493 20.60 -4.34 6.85
N VAL A 494 19.28 -4.33 6.69
CA VAL A 494 18.50 -5.50 6.29
C VAL A 494 17.93 -5.28 4.88
N GLU A 495 18.49 -6.00 3.91
CA GLU A 495 18.04 -6.07 2.53
C GLU A 495 17.63 -7.50 2.21
N LYS A 496 16.38 -7.68 1.75
CA LYS A 496 15.84 -9.00 1.41
C LYS A 496 14.61 -8.93 0.52
N ASN A 497 14.20 -10.07 0.00
CA ASN A 497 13.00 -10.24 -0.82
C ASN A 497 13.08 -9.51 -2.19
N TRP A 498 14.28 -9.37 -2.72
CA TRP A 498 14.48 -8.87 -4.08
C TRP A 498 14.15 -9.97 -5.08
N VAL A 499 13.42 -9.63 -6.12
CA VAL A 499 12.96 -10.57 -7.15
C VAL A 499 13.40 -10.13 -8.53
N MET A 500 13.59 -11.10 -9.44
CA MET A 500 14.03 -10.90 -10.81
C MET A 500 12.86 -11.05 -11.79
N PHE A 501 12.98 -10.42 -12.94
CA PHE A 501 12.12 -10.66 -14.11
C PHE A 501 12.82 -10.22 -15.39
N GLU A 502 12.38 -10.71 -16.55
CA GLU A 502 12.70 -10.14 -17.84
C GLU A 502 11.55 -9.28 -18.34
N ASP A 503 11.87 -8.09 -18.90
CA ASP A 503 10.90 -7.19 -19.51
C ASP A 503 10.54 -7.62 -20.95
N ALA A 504 9.63 -6.92 -21.62
CA ALA A 504 9.23 -7.21 -22.98
C ALA A 504 10.38 -7.18 -24.00
N ALA A 505 11.48 -6.51 -23.69
CA ALA A 505 12.69 -6.47 -24.51
C ALA A 505 13.72 -7.55 -24.13
N GLY A 506 13.39 -8.44 -23.17
CA GLY A 506 14.26 -9.47 -22.65
C GLY A 506 15.38 -8.94 -21.74
N ASN A 507 15.26 -7.73 -21.19
CA ASN A 507 16.24 -7.23 -20.24
C ASN A 507 15.95 -7.74 -18.84
N LEU A 508 16.98 -8.32 -18.21
CA LEU A 508 16.89 -8.72 -16.80
C LEU A 508 16.79 -7.49 -15.91
N LYS A 509 15.77 -7.48 -15.06
CA LYS A 509 15.49 -6.44 -14.08
C LYS A 509 15.33 -7.03 -12.68
N ILE A 510 15.60 -6.20 -11.68
CA ILE A 510 15.41 -6.56 -10.27
C ILE A 510 14.43 -5.56 -9.63
N VAL A 511 13.44 -6.08 -8.90
CA VAL A 511 12.57 -5.29 -8.03
C VAL A 511 13.23 -5.19 -6.66
N TYR A 512 13.49 -3.93 -6.25
CA TYR A 512 14.00 -3.60 -4.93
C TYR A 512 12.89 -3.35 -3.90
N ASN A 513 11.84 -2.64 -4.31
CA ASN A 513 10.77 -2.23 -3.41
C ASN A 513 9.43 -2.17 -4.16
N TRP A 514 8.33 -2.45 -3.45
CA TRP A 514 6.98 -2.46 -4.01
C TRP A 514 6.17 -1.20 -3.67
N ASN A 515 6.51 -0.50 -2.60
CA ASN A 515 5.87 0.78 -2.24
C ASN A 515 6.66 1.93 -2.88
N ASP A 516 6.06 2.56 -3.86
CA ASP A 516 6.67 3.11 -5.05
C ASP A 516 7.59 2.03 -5.64
N LEU A 517 7.07 1.29 -6.60
CA LEU A 517 7.79 0.20 -7.23
C LEU A 517 9.15 0.71 -7.74
N VAL A 518 10.22 0.19 -7.15
CA VAL A 518 11.60 0.54 -7.52
C VAL A 518 12.22 -0.63 -8.25
N ILE A 519 12.58 -0.38 -9.51
CA ILE A 519 13.22 -1.36 -10.40
C ILE A 519 14.61 -0.85 -10.77
N GLY A 520 15.55 -1.77 -10.94
CA GLY A 520 16.91 -1.47 -11.37
C GLY A 520 17.62 -2.62 -12.05
N ASP A 521 18.82 -2.30 -12.49
CA ASP A 521 19.77 -3.24 -13.09
C ASP A 521 20.80 -3.67 -12.07
N CYS A 522 21.19 -4.96 -12.13
CA CYS A 522 22.27 -5.49 -11.33
C CYS A 522 23.45 -5.81 -12.27
N THR A 523 24.59 -5.17 -12.07
CA THR A 523 25.78 -5.34 -12.91
C THR A 523 26.96 -5.79 -12.08
N PRO A 524 27.84 -6.67 -12.62
CA PRO A 524 29.08 -7.03 -11.96
C PRO A 524 29.92 -5.78 -11.64
N PHE A 525 30.63 -5.82 -10.54
CA PHE A 525 31.50 -4.72 -10.13
C PHE A 525 32.71 -4.64 -11.05
N SER A 526 32.89 -3.55 -11.78
CA SER A 526 34.10 -3.26 -12.56
C SER A 526 35.05 -2.45 -11.66
N GLY A 527 36.22 -3.03 -11.32
CA GLY A 527 37.19 -2.56 -10.32
C GLY A 527 37.85 -1.20 -10.53
N GLU A 528 37.32 -0.28 -11.33
CA GLU A 528 37.96 1.01 -11.66
C GLU A 528 37.42 2.24 -10.86
N SER A 529 36.47 2.12 -9.99
CA SER A 529 35.98 3.29 -9.20
C SER A 529 36.23 3.15 -7.69
N SER A 530 37.43 3.47 -7.25
CA SER A 530 37.94 3.31 -5.87
C SER A 530 37.60 4.44 -4.89
N ASN A 531 36.58 5.28 -5.11
CA ASN A 531 36.31 6.46 -4.29
C ASN A 531 34.89 6.62 -3.76
N SER A 532 34.16 5.57 -3.40
CA SER A 532 32.92 5.76 -2.67
C SER A 532 33.05 5.28 -1.22
N SER A 533 32.65 6.13 -0.27
CA SER A 533 32.66 5.91 1.18
C SER A 533 31.77 4.71 1.63
N ALA A 534 30.93 4.19 0.73
CA ALA A 534 30.10 3.01 0.98
C ALA A 534 30.91 1.70 1.11
N TYR A 535 32.12 1.65 0.53
CA TYR A 535 32.98 0.47 0.55
C TYR A 535 33.88 0.35 1.78
N SER A 536 34.03 1.41 2.56
CA SER A 536 34.95 1.39 3.72
C SER A 536 34.45 0.51 4.86
N SER A 537 33.15 0.28 4.98
CA SER A 537 32.56 -0.59 6.01
C SER A 537 32.63 -2.08 5.68
N LEU A 538 32.79 -2.45 4.39
CA LEU A 538 32.88 -3.83 3.92
C LEU A 538 34.34 -4.33 3.83
N ARG A 539 35.35 -3.44 3.92
CA ARG A 539 36.78 -3.81 3.85
C ARG A 539 37.28 -4.69 4.99
N ASN A 540 36.48 -4.93 6.02
CA ASN A 540 36.83 -5.88 7.09
C ASN A 540 36.51 -7.34 6.75
N CYS A 541 35.79 -7.60 5.65
CA CYS A 541 35.66 -8.94 5.08
C CYS A 541 36.73 -9.06 3.98
N GLN A 542 37.90 -9.53 4.34
CA GLN A 542 39.02 -9.78 3.42
C GLN A 542 38.57 -10.81 2.36
N ASN A 543 38.75 -10.47 1.07
CA ASN A 543 38.60 -11.31 -0.14
C ASN A 543 37.22 -11.33 -0.84
N LEU A 544 36.47 -10.23 -0.97
CA LEU A 544 35.35 -10.17 -1.90
C LEU A 544 35.80 -9.49 -3.21
N ASP A 545 36.51 -10.20 -4.06
CA ASP A 545 36.89 -9.75 -5.42
C ASP A 545 35.77 -9.88 -6.47
N GLY A 546 34.56 -10.26 -6.08
CA GLY A 546 33.38 -10.36 -6.95
C GLY A 546 32.13 -9.92 -6.27
N GLY A 547 31.53 -8.80 -6.67
CA GLY A 547 30.25 -8.30 -6.17
C GLY A 547 29.41 -7.72 -7.30
N TYR A 548 28.17 -7.38 -6.98
CA TYR A 548 27.26 -6.73 -7.91
C TYR A 548 26.86 -5.35 -7.38
N THR A 549 26.60 -4.43 -8.30
CA THR A 549 26.05 -3.12 -7.98
C THR A 549 24.63 -3.02 -8.53
N PHE A 550 23.67 -2.70 -7.65
CA PHE A 550 22.32 -2.39 -8.06
C PHE A 550 22.22 -0.90 -8.38
N LYS A 551 21.75 -0.60 -9.59
CA LYS A 551 21.49 0.75 -10.05
C LYS A 551 20.00 0.91 -10.32
N LYS A 552 19.32 1.77 -9.54
CA LYS A 552 17.92 2.13 -9.74
C LYS A 552 17.72 2.77 -11.12
N THR A 553 16.74 2.28 -11.86
CA THR A 553 16.37 2.82 -13.19
C THR A 553 14.97 3.41 -13.23
N HIS A 554 14.02 2.82 -12.50
CA HIS A 554 12.62 3.26 -12.52
C HIS A 554 12.06 3.39 -11.10
N THR A 555 11.11 4.33 -10.94
CA THR A 555 10.26 4.47 -9.76
C THR A 555 8.84 4.75 -10.23
N ILE A 556 7.92 3.84 -9.94
CA ILE A 556 6.56 3.85 -10.44
C ILE A 556 5.59 3.84 -9.27
N LYS A 557 4.57 4.69 -9.32
CA LYS A 557 3.53 4.74 -8.30
C LYS A 557 2.72 3.45 -8.29
N THR A 558 2.44 2.93 -7.11
CA THR A 558 1.66 1.72 -6.91
C THR A 558 0.40 1.98 -6.09
N PRO A 559 -0.62 1.12 -6.19
CA PRO A 559 -1.76 1.13 -5.28
C PRO A 559 -1.31 1.11 -3.80
N ALA A 560 -2.05 1.78 -2.92
CA ALA A 560 -1.61 1.98 -1.53
C ALA A 560 -1.40 0.67 -0.74
N ILE A 561 -2.09 -0.40 -1.09
CA ILE A 561 -1.92 -1.72 -0.47
C ILE A 561 -0.52 -2.29 -0.69
N PHE A 562 0.19 -1.90 -1.76
CA PHE A 562 1.53 -2.37 -2.08
C PHE A 562 2.58 -1.99 -1.03
N LYS A 563 2.29 -1.01 -0.16
CA LYS A 563 3.16 -0.69 1.00
C LYS A 563 3.32 -1.85 1.99
N TYR A 564 2.44 -2.84 1.93
CA TYR A 564 2.50 -4.04 2.76
C TYR A 564 3.13 -5.25 2.04
N PHE A 565 3.34 -5.14 0.72
CA PHE A 565 3.85 -6.24 -0.10
C PHE A 565 5.36 -6.42 0.10
N ARG A 566 5.75 -7.69 0.13
CA ARG A 566 7.15 -8.15 0.13
C ARG A 566 7.31 -9.17 -0.98
N GLY A 567 8.41 -9.11 -1.73
CA GLY A 567 8.66 -10.02 -2.84
C GLY A 567 8.75 -11.47 -2.38
N SER A 568 8.06 -12.35 -3.07
CA SER A 568 8.13 -13.80 -2.88
C SER A 568 8.75 -14.46 -4.10
N THR A 569 8.05 -14.45 -5.23
CA THR A 569 8.49 -15.14 -6.45
C THR A 569 9.15 -14.17 -7.43
N ASN A 570 9.97 -14.72 -8.31
CA ASN A 570 10.39 -14.02 -9.53
C ASN A 570 9.19 -13.77 -10.44
N GLY A 571 9.33 -12.81 -11.37
CA GLY A 571 8.29 -12.47 -12.32
C GLY A 571 8.30 -13.37 -13.53
N ILE A 572 7.12 -13.71 -14.03
CA ILE A 572 6.93 -14.50 -15.26
C ILE A 572 6.35 -13.59 -16.33
N LEU A 573 7.02 -13.47 -17.48
CA LEU A 573 6.48 -12.76 -18.63
C LEU A 573 5.52 -13.67 -19.40
N ILE A 574 4.26 -13.25 -19.51
CA ILE A 574 3.23 -13.92 -20.31
C ILE A 574 2.54 -12.85 -21.17
N GLY A 575 2.77 -12.91 -22.46
CA GLY A 575 2.30 -11.89 -23.39
C GLY A 575 2.91 -10.51 -23.07
N ASP A 576 2.08 -9.56 -22.72
CA ASP A 576 2.47 -8.18 -22.37
C ASP A 576 2.37 -7.89 -20.85
N GLU A 577 2.24 -8.93 -20.04
CA GLU A 577 2.17 -8.84 -18.58
C GLU A 577 3.28 -9.62 -17.87
N ILE A 578 3.79 -9.05 -16.78
CA ILE A 578 4.72 -9.75 -15.88
C ILE A 578 3.96 -10.11 -14.60
N TRP A 579 3.90 -11.40 -14.31
CA TRP A 579 3.13 -11.99 -13.20
C TRP A 579 4.00 -12.25 -11.98
N PHE A 580 3.53 -11.87 -10.80
CA PHE A 580 4.23 -12.05 -9.52
C PHE A 580 3.30 -12.59 -8.44
N ILE A 581 3.91 -13.27 -7.46
CA ILE A 581 3.30 -13.49 -6.14
C ILE A 581 4.11 -12.70 -5.12
N CYS A 582 3.45 -11.88 -4.30
CA CYS A 582 4.01 -11.24 -3.13
C CYS A 582 3.32 -11.72 -1.87
N HIS A 583 3.99 -11.58 -0.71
CA HIS A 583 3.39 -11.87 0.57
C HIS A 583 3.17 -10.62 1.42
N VAL A 584 2.18 -10.71 2.31
CA VAL A 584 1.85 -9.72 3.35
C VAL A 584 1.88 -10.43 4.70
N VAL A 585 2.47 -9.79 5.69
CA VAL A 585 2.56 -10.35 7.05
C VAL A 585 1.67 -9.54 7.99
N SER A 586 0.68 -10.21 8.58
CA SER A 586 -0.08 -9.67 9.71
C SER A 586 0.63 -10.08 11.00
N TYR A 587 0.94 -9.09 11.85
CA TYR A 587 1.59 -9.28 13.14
C TYR A 587 0.54 -9.23 14.26
N GLU A 588 0.28 -10.40 14.83
CA GLU A 588 -0.58 -10.58 16.00
C GLU A 588 0.25 -11.21 17.13
N GLU A 589 -0.39 -12.01 18.01
CA GLU A 589 0.34 -12.90 18.94
C GLU A 589 1.25 -13.87 18.19
N ARG A 590 0.90 -14.13 16.91
CA ARG A 590 1.68 -14.90 15.97
C ARG A 590 1.59 -14.27 14.57
N ARG A 591 2.50 -14.63 13.67
CA ARG A 591 2.50 -14.16 12.27
C ARG A 591 1.47 -14.91 11.45
N TYR A 592 0.71 -14.18 10.61
CA TYR A 592 -0.10 -14.72 9.53
C TYR A 592 0.42 -14.21 8.20
N TYR A 593 0.57 -15.11 7.24
CA TYR A 593 1.02 -14.79 5.89
C TYR A 593 -0.15 -14.85 4.94
N TYR A 594 -0.31 -13.79 4.16
CA TYR A 594 -1.23 -13.71 3.03
C TYR A 594 -0.44 -13.48 1.76
N HIS A 595 -1.05 -13.80 0.62
CA HIS A 595 -0.43 -13.66 -0.69
C HIS A 595 -1.34 -12.84 -1.60
N SER A 596 -0.75 -12.13 -2.56
CA SER A 596 -1.45 -11.50 -3.68
C SER A 596 -0.73 -11.86 -4.96
N ILE A 597 -1.47 -12.28 -5.96
CA ILE A 597 -1.00 -12.47 -7.33
C ILE A 597 -1.37 -11.21 -8.10
N PHE A 598 -0.43 -10.64 -8.82
CA PHE A 598 -0.65 -9.40 -9.56
C PHE A 598 0.20 -9.32 -10.82
N THR A 599 -0.16 -8.41 -11.71
CA THR A 599 0.54 -8.19 -12.96
C THR A 599 1.03 -6.75 -13.10
N LEU A 600 2.20 -6.64 -13.74
CA LEU A 600 2.74 -5.39 -14.24
C LEU A 600 2.67 -5.38 -15.76
N ASP A 601 2.48 -4.22 -16.35
CA ASP A 601 2.72 -4.01 -17.77
C ASP A 601 4.20 -4.27 -18.10
N ALA A 602 4.48 -5.10 -19.08
CA ALA A 602 5.85 -5.54 -19.39
C ALA A 602 6.75 -4.43 -19.99
N THR A 603 6.18 -3.28 -20.35
CA THR A 603 6.89 -2.14 -20.93
C THR A 603 6.97 -0.95 -19.97
N THR A 604 5.83 -0.59 -19.35
CA THR A 604 5.73 0.58 -18.47
C THR A 604 5.97 0.24 -17.01
N TYR A 605 5.86 -1.04 -16.65
CA TYR A 605 5.93 -1.59 -15.29
C TYR A 605 4.83 -1.07 -14.35
N GLU A 606 3.78 -0.46 -14.88
CA GLU A 606 2.61 -0.05 -14.11
C GLU A 606 1.82 -1.28 -13.65
N VAL A 607 1.26 -1.23 -12.43
CA VAL A 607 0.39 -2.29 -11.93
C VAL A 607 -0.90 -2.29 -12.74
N ARG A 608 -1.20 -3.40 -13.40
CA ARG A 608 -2.44 -3.58 -14.18
C ARG A 608 -3.59 -4.09 -13.32
N ARG A 609 -3.36 -5.18 -12.60
CA ARG A 609 -4.40 -5.85 -11.78
C ARG A 609 -3.75 -6.65 -10.65
N PHE A 610 -4.53 -6.95 -9.62
CA PHE A 610 -4.09 -7.75 -8.49
C PHE A 610 -5.28 -8.43 -7.79
N THR A 611 -5.03 -9.60 -7.19
CA THR A 611 -6.02 -10.29 -6.38
C THR A 611 -6.16 -9.64 -5.01
N PRO A 612 -7.33 -9.76 -4.34
CA PRO A 612 -7.40 -9.66 -2.89
C PRO A 612 -6.36 -10.58 -2.23
N LEU A 613 -6.11 -10.38 -0.93
CA LEU A 613 -5.18 -11.23 -0.21
C LEU A 613 -5.74 -12.65 -0.11
N LEU A 614 -4.89 -13.64 -0.37
CA LEU A 614 -5.20 -15.06 -0.47
C LEU A 614 -4.31 -15.86 0.49
N THR A 615 -4.71 -17.10 0.78
CA THR A 615 -3.84 -18.12 1.38
C THR A 615 -3.72 -19.30 0.40
N PHE A 616 -2.72 -20.15 0.54
CA PHE A 616 -2.64 -21.37 -0.27
C PHE A 616 -3.65 -22.41 0.23
N GLU A 617 -3.58 -22.80 1.49
CA GLU A 617 -4.47 -23.77 2.11
C GLU A 617 -5.11 -23.25 3.43
N GLY A 618 -4.75 -22.04 3.87
CA GLY A 618 -5.25 -21.42 5.10
C GLY A 618 -4.42 -21.71 6.35
N TYR A 619 -3.17 -22.15 6.20
CA TYR A 619 -2.24 -22.24 7.32
C TYR A 619 -1.73 -20.86 7.75
N LYS A 620 -1.29 -20.74 9.00
CA LYS A 620 -0.86 -19.46 9.58
C LYS A 620 0.40 -18.91 8.92
N VAL A 621 1.36 -19.79 8.62
CA VAL A 621 2.58 -19.45 7.92
C VAL A 621 2.65 -20.30 6.65
N GLU A 622 2.41 -19.68 5.53
CA GLU A 622 2.58 -20.24 4.20
C GLU A 622 3.53 -19.31 3.45
N TYR A 623 4.50 -19.87 2.74
CA TYR A 623 5.46 -19.08 2.02
C TYR A 623 5.82 -19.71 0.69
N THR A 624 6.02 -18.91 -0.36
CA THR A 624 6.36 -19.37 -1.70
C THR A 624 7.56 -18.62 -2.26
N LEU A 625 8.41 -19.37 -2.99
CA LEU A 625 9.45 -18.85 -3.86
C LEU A 625 9.30 -19.41 -5.28
N GLY A 626 8.51 -20.46 -5.44
CA GLY A 626 8.31 -21.20 -6.67
C GLY A 626 7.04 -20.76 -7.40
N PHE A 627 7.21 -20.23 -8.62
CA PHE A 627 6.11 -19.81 -9.48
C PHE A 627 6.57 -19.94 -10.94
N VAL A 628 5.93 -20.82 -11.70
CA VAL A 628 6.21 -21.01 -13.13
C VAL A 628 4.90 -21.15 -13.90
N TYR A 629 4.93 -20.86 -15.17
CA TYR A 629 3.81 -21.00 -16.09
C TYR A 629 4.09 -22.07 -17.11
N ARG A 630 3.14 -22.97 -17.32
CA ARG A 630 3.16 -23.98 -18.38
C ARG A 630 2.01 -23.72 -19.33
N GLU A 631 2.31 -23.58 -20.61
CA GLU A 631 1.28 -23.57 -21.66
C GLU A 631 0.73 -24.97 -21.81
N ASP A 632 -0.59 -25.13 -21.85
CA ASP A 632 -1.19 -26.41 -22.15
C ASP A 632 -0.93 -26.75 -23.64
N GLU A 633 -0.26 -27.85 -23.93
CA GLU A 633 -0.09 -28.31 -25.30
C GLU A 633 -1.45 -28.58 -25.92
N ASN A 634 -1.72 -27.92 -27.05
CA ASN A 634 -3.00 -27.93 -27.74
C ASN A 634 -3.51 -29.35 -28.02
N GLU A 635 -4.76 -29.67 -27.67
CA GLU A 635 -5.59 -30.70 -28.30
C GLU A 635 -5.81 -30.51 -29.82
N LEU A 636 -5.10 -29.60 -30.48
CA LEU A 636 -5.28 -29.19 -31.88
C LEU A 636 -4.66 -30.13 -32.93
N VAL A 637 -3.99 -31.24 -32.54
CA VAL A 637 -3.38 -32.15 -33.50
C VAL A 637 -4.22 -33.38 -33.83
N LYS A 638 -5.35 -33.66 -33.14
CA LYS A 638 -6.12 -34.92 -33.39
C LYS A 638 -7.33 -34.79 -34.31
N SER A 639 -7.65 -33.64 -34.93
CA SER A 639 -8.80 -33.55 -35.87
C SER A 639 -8.47 -33.14 -37.31
N ALA A 640 -7.23 -33.22 -37.75
CA ALA A 640 -6.80 -32.80 -39.08
C ALA A 640 -6.58 -33.97 -40.04
N ASN A 641 -7.37 -35.02 -39.98
CA ASN A 641 -7.48 -35.97 -41.08
C ASN A 641 -8.89 -36.52 -41.09
N GLU A 642 -9.78 -35.90 -41.86
CA GLU A 642 -10.83 -36.40 -42.73
C GLU A 642 -11.87 -35.31 -43.04
N SER A 643 -11.98 -35.06 -44.32
CA SER A 643 -12.94 -34.22 -45.05
C SER A 643 -12.62 -32.70 -45.20
N GLY A 644 -12.41 -32.33 -46.45
CA GLY A 644 -12.22 -30.97 -46.92
C GLY A 644 -13.44 -30.06 -46.59
N GLY A 645 -13.20 -29.07 -45.78
CA GLY A 645 -14.15 -28.00 -45.43
C GLY A 645 -13.40 -26.83 -44.81
N THR A 646 -13.78 -25.65 -45.20
CA THR A 646 -13.23 -24.33 -44.94
C THR A 646 -12.80 -24.14 -43.46
N ARG A 647 -11.51 -23.85 -43.24
CA ARG A 647 -10.93 -23.54 -41.95
C ARG A 647 -11.54 -22.29 -41.34
N PHE A 648 -12.32 -22.39 -40.31
CA PHE A 648 -12.45 -21.33 -39.32
C PHE A 648 -11.32 -21.52 -38.30
N ILE A 649 -10.35 -20.61 -38.29
CA ILE A 649 -9.36 -20.50 -37.22
C ILE A 649 -10.09 -19.90 -36.04
N VAL A 650 -10.50 -20.74 -35.11
CA VAL A 650 -10.83 -20.31 -33.76
C VAL A 650 -9.47 -20.26 -33.03
N GLU A 651 -8.91 -19.08 -32.90
CA GLU A 651 -7.85 -18.82 -31.93
C GLU A 651 -8.46 -19.01 -30.52
N SER A 652 -8.46 -20.23 -30.00
CA SER A 652 -8.63 -20.45 -28.57
C SER A 652 -7.28 -20.09 -27.96
N GLU A 653 -7.19 -18.95 -27.25
CA GLU A 653 -6.09 -18.71 -26.32
C GLU A 653 -6.04 -19.92 -25.37
N SER A 654 -4.94 -20.67 -25.42
CA SER A 654 -4.75 -21.83 -24.53
C SER A 654 -4.65 -21.31 -23.09
N ASP A 655 -5.55 -21.76 -22.22
CA ASP A 655 -5.58 -21.40 -20.81
C ASP A 655 -4.50 -22.19 -20.05
N GLY A 656 -3.26 -21.72 -20.08
CA GLY A 656 -2.15 -22.38 -19.44
C GLY A 656 -2.24 -22.39 -17.90
N THR A 657 -1.37 -23.15 -17.29
CA THR A 657 -1.41 -23.50 -15.87
C THR A 657 -0.20 -22.94 -15.13
N PHE A 658 -0.45 -22.27 -14.00
CA PHE A 658 0.61 -21.91 -13.05
C PHE A 658 0.91 -23.08 -12.12
N TRP A 659 2.19 -23.39 -11.94
CA TRP A 659 2.68 -24.29 -10.90
C TRP A 659 3.31 -23.47 -9.78
N ILE A 660 2.87 -23.72 -8.55
CA ILE A 660 3.29 -22.99 -7.36
C ILE A 660 3.90 -23.95 -6.37
N GLY A 661 5.15 -23.70 -5.99
CA GLY A 661 5.83 -24.40 -4.92
C GLY A 661 5.82 -23.57 -3.64
N TYR A 662 5.36 -24.12 -2.53
CA TYR A 662 5.20 -23.40 -1.26
C TYR A 662 5.52 -24.28 -0.05
N SER A 663 5.71 -23.63 1.10
CA SER A 663 5.89 -24.32 2.38
C SER A 663 4.77 -23.97 3.37
N LYS A 664 4.56 -24.86 4.32
CA LYS A 664 3.73 -24.63 5.51
C LYS A 664 4.62 -24.68 6.74
N MET A 665 4.51 -23.68 7.60
CA MET A 665 5.26 -23.55 8.85
C MET A 665 6.78 -23.67 8.70
N ASP A 666 7.32 -23.37 7.52
CA ASP A 666 8.74 -23.52 7.14
C ASP A 666 9.31 -24.94 7.34
N ASN A 667 8.48 -25.97 7.39
CA ASN A 667 8.89 -27.33 7.71
C ASN A 667 8.34 -28.41 6.76
N SER A 668 7.78 -28.00 5.62
CA SER A 668 7.24 -28.94 4.62
C SER A 668 7.20 -28.28 3.24
N THR A 669 7.41 -29.09 2.21
CA THR A 669 7.37 -28.70 0.80
C THR A 669 6.06 -29.14 0.18
N HIS A 670 5.39 -28.27 -0.57
CA HIS A 670 4.13 -28.50 -1.24
C HIS A 670 4.13 -27.93 -2.64
N TYR A 671 3.28 -28.50 -3.50
CA TYR A 671 3.08 -28.05 -4.89
C TYR A 671 1.60 -28.02 -5.22
N MET A 672 1.15 -27.01 -5.95
CA MET A 672 -0.19 -26.90 -6.51
C MET A 672 -0.17 -26.40 -7.94
N ALA A 673 -1.23 -26.68 -8.67
CA ALA A 673 -1.47 -26.18 -10.02
C ALA A 673 -2.78 -25.39 -10.06
N ILE A 674 -2.81 -24.26 -10.77
CA ILE A 674 -3.98 -23.41 -10.93
C ILE A 674 -4.01 -22.83 -12.34
N ARG A 675 -5.18 -22.82 -12.97
CA ARG A 675 -5.34 -22.24 -14.31
C ARG A 675 -5.20 -20.72 -14.28
N LYS A 676 -4.57 -20.16 -15.32
CA LYS A 676 -4.37 -18.70 -15.47
C LYS A 676 -5.72 -17.97 -15.45
N SER A 677 -6.73 -18.45 -16.20
CA SER A 677 -8.08 -17.87 -16.23
C SER A 677 -8.76 -17.80 -14.86
N VAL A 678 -8.53 -18.81 -14.01
CA VAL A 678 -9.05 -18.81 -12.64
C VAL A 678 -8.41 -17.70 -11.81
N VAL A 679 -7.09 -17.50 -11.91
CA VAL A 679 -6.39 -16.40 -11.21
C VAL A 679 -6.88 -15.04 -11.71
N GLU A 680 -7.10 -14.90 -13.02
CA GLU A 680 -7.68 -13.68 -13.62
C GLU A 680 -9.09 -13.39 -13.08
N GLY A 681 -9.91 -14.41 -12.90
CA GLY A 681 -11.24 -14.26 -12.29
C GLY A 681 -11.22 -13.86 -10.80
N LEU A 682 -10.11 -14.07 -10.12
CA LEU A 682 -9.89 -13.62 -8.73
C LEU A 682 -9.39 -12.16 -8.64
N MET A 683 -8.81 -11.60 -9.71
CA MET A 683 -8.34 -10.22 -9.80
C MET A 683 -9.51 -9.24 -10.03
#